data_763e5e3407ac7cd11ba9b99b566ce339
#
_entry.id   763e5e3407ac7cd11ba9b99b566ce339
#
_cell.length_a   1.000
_cell.length_b   1.000
_cell.length_c   1.000
_cell.angle_alpha   90.00
_cell.angle_beta   90.00
_cell.angle_gamma   90.00
#
_symmetry.space_group_name_H-M   'P 1'
#
loop_
_entity.id
_entity.type
_entity.pdbx_description
1 polymer ?
#
loop_
_entity_poly.entity_id
_entity_poly.type
_entity_poly.pdbx_seq_one_letter_code
_entity_poly.pdbx_strand_id
1 'polypeptide(L)'
;MLCNGFMINKWQIDMERSLRFNTLFFYRAPTLLFLLFLFPVLAQATESVYEQQIQQARNGNYSPFLDYLQRYQQQHALTPEHVADWLQVASWAGHDDEVIQVWQRYGIYMPLPARGVAAVAQSWRNKKAWQPALARWKEARSLAPDNDEYRIGYIKTLADARMDTLALQEAQRLVAENPSQAHLETLSYVWLRQGKSWDRLLADTRALNIAPENKALLSELIDALTDSRVNTPALQLSQSVTLSPAEHRRLERNAAAERVRLADVPGRTEKERLQLAQTALNRYDALLSRWQNDPQAAEDVVLARIDRLGALYAHGDYPQVIREYQALTAEQHPMPGWAIGWVISAYLQEKNAAAAFALLQRYPQYASDPQDEEHALFYAWLDTGDYQSARRYAERQTRSVPWTRYDFGSPTPQPNDRWLTGQSLRFNYLLATNALPEAEKLAHRLATTAPGNQGLQIDYATLLQARGLPRAAEQTLKKAEALEPSNTELEQQQAYVAMDLQEWREMDLLADDVLARAPADRSARRLDRLRTVHHMSELRLNASKGLHSDSPVSGTHDLSWDATLYGPPVADNWRLFAGTRYAQSNFDEGKGTSRHLLGGVEWRPRDLQLEAELSSNRYHGENKPGARLATTYFVNDSWQVSGSLERLSRTTPLRALRNGISANRGEGGVRWYQNERREYQFSAALSRFSDHNRRQEYTLTGKERLWQTPSLTLDLEPGIAASKNSLRDTLYYNPARDLSVTAALAVDHEMVRHYDTLWSQQFVAGGGSYWQKNQSAGAIALLGYGQRVQWNNVIDTGVMLNWDKRPYDGKRESNLSVTFDATLRF
;
A
#
# COMPACT_ATOMS: atom_id res chain seq x y z
N MET A 1 20.10 6.58 33.77
CA MET A 1 20.42 7.85 34.45
C MET A 1 19.50 8.89 33.94
N LEU A 2 18.42 9.07 34.66
CA LEU A 2 18.08 10.26 35.50
C LEU A 2 17.65 11.51 34.73
N CYS A 3 16.41 11.88 35.03
CA CYS A 3 15.72 13.18 34.86
C CYS A 3 15.01 13.38 33.48
N ASN A 4 13.69 13.43 33.39
CA ASN A 4 12.71 14.22 34.13
C ASN A 4 11.30 13.65 34.02
N GLY A 5 10.74 13.12 35.07
CA GLY A 5 9.33 13.21 35.35
C GLY A 5 9.04 14.55 36.01
N PHE A 6 7.88 15.03 35.82
CA PHE A 6 7.18 16.19 36.46
C PHE A 6 6.64 17.15 35.39
N MET A 7 5.40 16.94 35.03
CA MET A 7 4.32 17.93 35.02
C MET A 7 3.06 17.40 34.30
N ILE A 8 2.39 16.47 34.89
CA ILE A 8 0.94 16.28 34.68
C ILE A 8 0.36 15.85 36.03
N ASN A 9 0.03 16.82 36.89
CA ASN A 9 -0.87 16.64 38.02
C ASN A 9 -1.09 17.99 38.71
N LYS A 10 -1.92 18.83 38.06
CA LYS A 10 -2.40 20.04 38.76
C LYS A 10 -3.70 20.62 38.15
N TRP A 11 -4.64 19.74 37.74
CA TRP A 11 -5.97 20.20 37.28
C TRP A 11 -7.11 19.28 37.76
N GLN A 12 -6.96 18.68 38.94
CA GLN A 12 -8.03 17.81 39.46
C GLN A 12 -8.33 17.99 40.97
N ILE A 13 -7.93 19.12 41.60
CA ILE A 13 -8.28 19.44 42.97
C ILE A 13 -8.60 20.92 43.04
N ASP A 14 -9.76 21.37 42.56
CA ASP A 14 -10.38 22.65 42.95
C ASP A 14 -11.85 22.75 42.55
N MET A 15 -12.62 21.67 42.69
CA MET A 15 -14.09 21.71 42.48
C MET A 15 -14.89 20.96 43.54
N GLU A 16 -14.39 21.01 44.79
CA GLU A 16 -15.17 20.55 45.94
C GLU A 16 -14.86 21.39 47.17
N ARG A 17 -15.22 22.70 47.16
CA ARG A 17 -15.38 23.49 48.35
C ARG A 17 -16.03 24.86 48.03
N SER A 18 -17.34 24.89 47.96
CA SER A 18 -18.13 26.06 48.19
C SER A 18 -19.61 25.78 48.16
N LEU A 19 -20.05 24.94 49.02
CA LEU A 19 -21.47 24.86 49.42
C LEU A 19 -21.50 24.56 50.90
N ARG A 20 -21.66 25.62 51.72
CA ARG A 20 -22.37 25.60 52.98
C ARG A 20 -22.27 26.93 53.72
N PHE A 21 -23.45 27.33 54.26
CA PHE A 21 -23.76 28.37 55.29
C PHE A 21 -23.94 29.76 54.73
N ASN A 22 -25.10 30.41 54.87
CA ASN A 22 -25.83 30.58 56.15
C ASN A 22 -27.28 30.97 55.91
N THR A 23 -28.12 30.37 56.69
CA THR A 23 -29.47 30.77 57.04
C THR A 23 -29.47 31.74 58.20
N LEU A 24 -30.62 32.47 58.35
CA LEU A 24 -31.17 33.12 59.49
C LEU A 24 -30.77 34.62 59.76
N PHE A 25 -31.75 35.54 59.61
CA PHE A 25 -32.41 36.09 60.77
C PHE A 25 -33.64 36.99 60.41
N PHE A 26 -34.76 36.64 61.04
CA PHE A 26 -35.99 37.44 61.20
C PHE A 26 -35.70 38.66 62.02
N TYR A 27 -36.46 39.83 61.77
CA TYR A 27 -37.30 40.47 62.79
C TYR A 27 -38.06 41.68 62.19
N ARG A 28 -39.43 41.57 62.18
CA ARG A 28 -40.51 42.47 62.65
C ARG A 28 -40.55 43.96 62.27
N ALA A 29 -41.73 44.24 61.70
CA ALA A 29 -42.40 45.57 61.67
C ALA A 29 -42.72 46.12 63.05
N PRO A 30 -43.23 47.37 63.25
CA PRO A 30 -44.52 47.75 62.72
C PRO A 30 -44.77 49.32 62.45
N THR A 31 -45.79 49.56 61.62
CA THR A 31 -46.83 50.64 61.67
C THR A 31 -46.50 52.08 62.11
N LEU A 32 -46.86 53.02 61.18
CA LEU A 32 -47.90 54.07 61.56
C LEU A 32 -48.39 54.84 60.33
N LEU A 33 -49.71 54.93 60.29
CA LEU A 33 -50.60 55.70 59.44
C LEU A 33 -50.20 57.19 59.31
N PHE A 34 -50.33 57.76 58.08
CA PHE A 34 -51.00 59.08 57.94
C PHE A 34 -51.62 59.24 56.58
N LEU A 35 -52.92 59.41 56.52
CA LEU A 35 -53.72 59.83 55.41
C LEU A 35 -53.33 61.26 54.96
N LEU A 36 -53.16 61.44 53.66
CA LEU A 36 -53.61 62.70 53.02
C LEU A 36 -53.96 62.39 51.56
N PHE A 37 -55.25 62.57 51.30
CA PHE A 37 -55.89 62.61 49.98
C PHE A 37 -55.21 63.68 49.10
N LEU A 38 -54.73 63.21 47.94
CA LEU A 38 -54.66 64.01 46.74
C LEU A 38 -54.97 63.12 45.49
N PHE A 39 -56.04 63.50 44.81
CA PHE A 39 -56.51 62.91 43.59
C PHE A 39 -55.38 62.68 42.59
N PRO A 40 -55.21 61.48 42.01
CA PRO A 40 -54.53 61.39 40.78
C PRO A 40 -55.58 61.69 39.68
N VAL A 41 -55.38 62.80 39.01
CA VAL A 41 -55.84 62.97 37.65
C VAL A 41 -55.23 61.82 36.85
N LEU A 42 -56.08 60.88 36.52
CA LEU A 42 -55.89 59.95 35.50
C LEU A 42 -55.81 60.66 34.12
N ALA A 43 -54.61 61.15 33.82
CA ALA A 43 -54.23 61.35 32.41
C ALA A 43 -54.09 59.93 31.79
N GLN A 44 -55.20 59.31 31.34
CA GLN A 44 -55.13 58.34 30.36
C GLN A 44 -54.49 58.99 29.11
N ALA A 45 -53.17 58.88 28.97
CA ALA A 45 -52.52 59.07 27.71
C ALA A 45 -53.13 58.00 26.76
N THR A 46 -54.08 58.42 25.95
CA THR A 46 -54.57 57.66 24.84
C THR A 46 -53.36 57.41 23.96
N GLU A 47 -52.81 56.26 24.05
CA GLU A 47 -51.76 55.77 23.17
C GLU A 47 -52.20 56.01 21.76
N SER A 48 -51.43 56.80 20.96
CA SER A 48 -51.82 57.09 19.59
C SER A 48 -52.04 55.79 18.84
N VAL A 49 -52.97 55.79 17.89
CA VAL A 49 -53.19 54.58 17.02
C VAL A 49 -51.87 54.15 16.38
N TYR A 50 -50.95 55.05 16.11
CA TYR A 50 -49.64 54.80 15.61
C TYR A 50 -48.81 53.96 16.59
N GLU A 51 -48.75 54.39 17.88
CA GLU A 51 -48.00 53.69 18.88
C GLU A 51 -48.54 52.31 19.16
N GLN A 52 -49.85 52.10 19.13
CA GLN A 52 -50.48 50.80 19.29
C GLN A 52 -50.10 49.89 18.12
N GLN A 53 -50.09 50.34 16.89
CA GLN A 53 -49.77 49.59 15.71
C GLN A 53 -48.26 49.21 15.69
N ILE A 54 -47.38 50.12 16.05
CA ILE A 54 -45.93 49.83 16.11
C ILE A 54 -45.60 48.84 17.23
N GLN A 55 -46.33 48.89 18.35
CA GLN A 55 -46.17 47.95 19.46
C GLN A 55 -46.63 46.54 19.03
N GLN A 56 -47.73 46.44 18.24
CA GLN A 56 -48.17 45.17 17.66
C GLN A 56 -47.11 44.61 16.68
N ALA A 57 -46.50 45.45 15.87
CA ALA A 57 -45.44 45.06 14.96
C ALA A 57 -44.20 44.55 15.73
N ARG A 58 -43.81 45.18 16.85
CA ARG A 58 -42.72 44.70 17.73
C ARG A 58 -43.03 43.35 18.33
N ASN A 59 -44.30 42.99 18.49
CA ASN A 59 -44.77 41.69 18.98
C ASN A 59 -44.98 40.66 17.84
N GLY A 60 -44.53 40.98 16.63
CA GLY A 60 -44.57 40.05 15.47
C GLY A 60 -45.82 40.15 14.60
N ASN A 61 -46.78 41.09 14.88
CA ASN A 61 -47.95 41.30 14.05
C ASN A 61 -47.71 42.53 13.14
N TYR A 62 -47.12 42.33 11.99
CA TYR A 62 -46.61 43.39 11.11
C TYR A 62 -47.67 43.99 10.19
N SER A 63 -48.58 43.19 9.64
CA SER A 63 -49.56 43.65 8.60
C SER A 63 -50.41 44.84 9.02
N PRO A 64 -50.97 44.94 10.26
CA PRO A 64 -51.81 46.11 10.61
C PRO A 64 -51.03 47.41 10.55
N PHE A 65 -49.77 47.44 10.91
CA PHE A 65 -48.95 48.64 10.84
C PHE A 65 -48.56 49.01 9.42
N LEU A 66 -48.25 48.07 8.56
CA LEU A 66 -47.96 48.26 7.15
C LEU A 66 -49.19 48.83 6.40
N ASP A 67 -50.35 48.21 6.66
CA ASP A 67 -51.63 48.71 6.10
C ASP A 67 -52.00 50.10 6.62
N TYR A 68 -51.70 50.41 7.86
CA TYR A 68 -51.89 51.73 8.46
C TYR A 68 -51.03 52.76 7.71
N LEU A 69 -49.76 52.54 7.50
CA LEU A 69 -48.86 53.47 6.85
C LEU A 69 -49.18 53.64 5.33
N GLN A 70 -49.61 52.57 4.68
CA GLN A 70 -50.06 52.63 3.28
C GLN A 70 -51.30 53.54 3.12
N ARG A 71 -52.22 53.53 4.09
CA ARG A 71 -53.38 54.47 4.10
C ARG A 71 -52.98 55.86 4.55
N TYR A 72 -52.09 55.98 5.56
CA TYR A 72 -51.69 57.26 6.09
C TYR A 72 -50.95 58.12 5.04
N GLN A 73 -50.09 57.53 4.22
CA GLN A 73 -49.40 58.26 3.12
C GLN A 73 -50.32 58.90 2.07
N GLN A 74 -51.57 58.42 1.95
CA GLN A 74 -52.55 58.97 0.98
C GLN A 74 -53.15 60.33 1.48
N GLN A 75 -53.13 60.55 2.77
CA GLN A 75 -53.76 61.72 3.39
C GLN A 75 -52.78 62.65 4.08
N HIS A 76 -51.57 62.16 4.41
CA HIS A 76 -50.58 62.91 5.19
C HIS A 76 -49.19 62.77 4.61
N ALA A 77 -48.37 63.80 4.75
CA ALA A 77 -46.96 63.74 4.43
C ALA A 77 -46.20 62.85 5.48
N LEU A 78 -45.39 61.92 5.01
CA LEU A 78 -44.57 61.06 5.90
C LEU A 78 -43.36 61.83 6.45
N THR A 79 -43.12 61.68 7.73
CA THR A 79 -41.88 62.16 8.38
C THR A 79 -40.74 61.14 8.17
N PRO A 80 -39.49 61.54 8.34
CA PRO A 80 -38.37 60.60 8.34
C PRO A 80 -38.55 59.41 9.31
N GLU A 81 -39.19 59.64 10.46
CA GLU A 81 -39.48 58.59 11.45
C GLU A 81 -40.52 57.60 10.92
N HIS A 82 -41.65 58.11 10.32
CA HIS A 82 -42.66 57.24 9.70
C HIS A 82 -42.07 56.35 8.61
N VAL A 83 -41.18 56.89 7.77
CA VAL A 83 -40.52 56.12 6.69
C VAL A 83 -39.54 55.09 7.28
N ALA A 84 -38.77 55.47 8.30
CA ALA A 84 -37.84 54.56 8.94
C ALA A 84 -38.57 53.40 9.63
N ASP A 85 -39.70 53.66 10.32
CA ASP A 85 -40.52 52.62 10.96
C ASP A 85 -41.19 51.72 9.91
N TRP A 86 -41.62 52.28 8.81
CA TRP A 86 -42.15 51.48 7.69
C TRP A 86 -41.09 50.53 7.13
N LEU A 87 -39.92 51.03 6.83
CA LEU A 87 -38.79 50.25 6.33
C LEU A 87 -38.38 49.12 7.31
N GLN A 88 -38.34 49.47 8.61
CA GLN A 88 -38.00 48.54 9.61
C GLN A 88 -39.01 47.41 9.81
N VAL A 89 -40.30 47.74 9.87
CA VAL A 89 -41.38 46.75 10.03
C VAL A 89 -41.56 45.90 8.78
N ALA A 90 -41.46 46.50 7.59
CA ALA A 90 -41.48 45.75 6.35
C ALA A 90 -40.28 44.80 6.23
N SER A 91 -39.09 45.21 6.69
CA SER A 91 -37.91 44.35 6.79
C SER A 91 -38.13 43.19 7.78
N TRP A 92 -38.72 43.42 8.93
CA TRP A 92 -39.06 42.34 9.90
C TRP A 92 -40.10 41.38 9.34
N ALA A 93 -41.04 41.87 8.52
CA ALA A 93 -42.02 41.05 7.78
C ALA A 93 -41.41 40.27 6.62
N GLY A 94 -40.15 40.45 6.27
CA GLY A 94 -39.52 39.86 5.12
C GLY A 94 -39.96 40.43 3.75
N HIS A 95 -40.60 41.62 3.75
CA HIS A 95 -41.11 42.29 2.55
C HIS A 95 -40.00 43.11 1.88
N ASP A 96 -38.92 42.46 1.45
CA ASP A 96 -37.70 43.13 0.95
C ASP A 96 -37.99 44.03 -0.26
N ASP A 97 -38.92 43.64 -1.15
CA ASP A 97 -39.30 44.46 -2.31
C ASP A 97 -40.02 45.73 -1.88
N GLU A 98 -40.90 45.66 -0.87
CA GLU A 98 -41.59 46.84 -0.32
C GLU A 98 -40.60 47.81 0.34
N VAL A 99 -39.62 47.26 1.13
CA VAL A 99 -38.57 48.08 1.71
C VAL A 99 -37.80 48.84 0.65
N ILE A 100 -37.41 48.17 -0.43
CA ILE A 100 -36.65 48.79 -1.54
C ILE A 100 -37.49 49.88 -2.24
N GLN A 101 -38.81 49.60 -2.53
CA GLN A 101 -39.70 50.55 -3.13
C GLN A 101 -39.96 51.79 -2.25
N VAL A 102 -40.24 51.60 -0.98
CA VAL A 102 -40.43 52.69 0.00
C VAL A 102 -39.16 53.54 0.11
N TRP A 103 -38.01 52.89 0.15
CA TRP A 103 -36.74 53.65 0.18
C TRP A 103 -36.47 54.41 -1.09
N GLN A 104 -36.75 53.85 -2.29
CA GLN A 104 -36.60 54.53 -3.57
C GLN A 104 -37.57 55.74 -3.69
N ARG A 105 -38.77 55.63 -3.12
CA ARG A 105 -39.78 56.65 -3.21
C ARG A 105 -39.58 57.81 -2.23
N TYR A 106 -39.11 57.51 -1.00
CA TYR A 106 -39.04 58.49 0.10
C TYR A 106 -37.62 58.64 0.65
N GLY A 107 -36.92 57.54 0.85
CA GLY A 107 -35.65 57.50 1.61
C GLY A 107 -34.49 58.19 0.90
N ILE A 108 -34.54 58.32 -0.43
CA ILE A 108 -33.52 59.03 -1.22
C ILE A 108 -33.57 60.55 -0.97
N TYR A 109 -34.74 61.09 -0.61
CA TYR A 109 -35.00 62.54 -0.55
C TYR A 109 -35.05 63.09 0.87
N MET A 110 -34.93 62.25 1.89
CA MET A 110 -35.03 62.71 3.26
C MET A 110 -33.93 62.01 4.15
N PRO A 111 -33.40 62.68 5.17
CA PRO A 111 -32.45 62.09 6.07
C PRO A 111 -33.16 61.07 6.99
N LEU A 112 -32.89 59.78 6.77
CA LEU A 112 -33.51 58.74 7.56
C LEU A 112 -32.67 58.42 8.82
N PRO A 113 -33.34 58.04 9.92
CA PRO A 113 -32.67 57.45 11.08
C PRO A 113 -31.89 56.17 10.72
N ALA A 114 -30.81 55.85 11.43
CA ALA A 114 -29.96 54.73 11.16
C ALA A 114 -30.69 53.38 11.04
N ARG A 115 -31.78 53.18 11.82
CA ARG A 115 -32.59 51.95 11.78
C ARG A 115 -33.29 51.72 10.43
N GLY A 116 -33.78 52.79 9.79
CA GLY A 116 -34.39 52.71 8.46
C GLY A 116 -33.37 52.42 7.38
N VAL A 117 -32.18 53.06 7.44
CA VAL A 117 -31.07 52.77 6.52
C VAL A 117 -30.56 51.33 6.68
N ALA A 118 -30.48 50.84 7.91
CA ALA A 118 -30.11 49.48 8.21
C ALA A 118 -31.11 48.44 7.64
N ALA A 119 -32.42 48.73 7.75
CA ALA A 119 -33.47 47.90 7.16
C ALA A 119 -33.32 47.78 5.63
N VAL A 120 -33.01 48.86 4.94
CA VAL A 120 -32.73 48.91 3.50
C VAL A 120 -31.48 48.11 3.18
N ALA A 121 -30.41 48.23 3.99
CA ALA A 121 -29.19 47.48 3.81
C ALA A 121 -29.42 45.96 3.94
N GLN A 122 -30.21 45.55 4.93
CA GLN A 122 -30.59 44.12 5.12
C GLN A 122 -31.41 43.60 3.94
N SER A 123 -32.38 44.33 3.46
CA SER A 123 -33.21 43.92 2.33
C SER A 123 -32.39 43.79 1.01
N TRP A 124 -31.46 44.71 0.75
CA TRP A 124 -30.51 44.56 -0.35
C TRP A 124 -29.60 43.34 -0.19
N ARG A 125 -29.17 43.03 1.00
CA ARG A 125 -28.40 41.85 1.32
C ARG A 125 -29.21 40.59 1.01
N ASN A 126 -30.49 40.51 1.43
CA ASN A 126 -31.37 39.38 1.19
C ASN A 126 -31.60 39.16 -0.32
N LYS A 127 -31.68 40.25 -1.12
CA LYS A 127 -31.73 40.23 -2.59
C LYS A 127 -30.39 39.98 -3.26
N LYS A 128 -29.33 39.71 -2.48
CA LYS A 128 -27.96 39.48 -2.98
C LYS A 128 -27.36 40.66 -3.76
N ALA A 129 -27.86 41.85 -3.56
CA ALA A 129 -27.36 43.09 -4.17
C ALA A 129 -26.30 43.68 -3.23
N TRP A 130 -25.08 43.13 -3.27
CA TRP A 130 -24.03 43.37 -2.30
C TRP A 130 -23.58 44.83 -2.24
N GLN A 131 -23.34 45.46 -3.40
CA GLN A 131 -22.82 46.83 -3.42
C GLN A 131 -23.82 47.86 -2.85
N PRO A 132 -25.11 47.87 -3.19
CA PRO A 132 -26.11 48.70 -2.54
C PRO A 132 -26.23 48.42 -1.04
N ALA A 133 -26.21 47.13 -0.62
CA ALA A 133 -26.27 46.74 0.78
C ALA A 133 -25.08 47.31 1.59
N LEU A 134 -23.84 47.12 1.10
CA LEU A 134 -22.65 47.65 1.72
C LEU A 134 -22.64 49.17 1.82
N ALA A 135 -23.12 49.88 0.83
CA ALA A 135 -23.25 51.35 0.87
C ALA A 135 -24.20 51.78 2.00
N ARG A 136 -25.35 51.11 2.11
CA ARG A 136 -26.35 51.46 3.18
C ARG A 136 -25.83 51.03 4.58
N TRP A 137 -25.16 49.91 4.71
CA TRP A 137 -24.53 49.54 6.00
C TRP A 137 -23.49 50.59 6.44
N LYS A 138 -22.67 51.09 5.49
CA LYS A 138 -21.71 52.16 5.81
C LYS A 138 -22.40 53.43 6.30
N GLU A 139 -23.49 53.80 5.67
CA GLU A 139 -24.29 54.95 6.06
C GLU A 139 -24.94 54.75 7.44
N ALA A 140 -25.56 53.58 7.70
CA ALA A 140 -26.14 53.25 9.00
C ALA A 140 -25.09 53.32 10.13
N ARG A 141 -23.88 52.78 9.89
CA ARG A 141 -22.74 52.86 10.82
C ARG A 141 -22.27 54.29 11.08
N SER A 142 -22.30 55.15 10.09
CA SER A 142 -21.91 56.54 10.23
C SER A 142 -22.93 57.36 11.06
N LEU A 143 -24.22 56.99 10.99
CA LEU A 143 -25.31 57.61 11.75
C LEU A 143 -25.38 57.14 13.21
N ALA A 144 -24.93 55.89 13.46
CA ALA A 144 -24.90 55.31 14.81
C ALA A 144 -23.63 54.44 14.97
N PRO A 145 -22.47 55.06 15.27
CA PRO A 145 -21.18 54.37 15.32
C PRO A 145 -21.08 53.30 16.43
N ASP A 146 -21.79 53.52 17.53
CA ASP A 146 -21.78 52.63 18.70
C ASP A 146 -22.76 51.46 18.62
N ASN A 147 -23.48 51.35 17.52
CA ASN A 147 -24.41 50.24 17.31
C ASN A 147 -23.70 49.05 16.60
N ASP A 148 -23.39 48.03 17.38
CA ASP A 148 -22.71 46.82 16.86
C ASP A 148 -23.55 46.06 15.86
N GLU A 149 -24.88 46.09 15.89
CA GLU A 149 -25.73 45.40 14.90
C GLU A 149 -25.43 45.85 13.47
N TYR A 150 -25.15 47.11 13.25
CA TYR A 150 -24.85 47.67 11.94
C TYR A 150 -23.43 47.30 11.49
N ARG A 151 -22.51 47.17 12.42
CA ARG A 151 -21.16 46.61 12.15
C ARG A 151 -21.26 45.14 11.76
N ILE A 152 -22.03 44.36 12.52
CA ILE A 152 -22.29 42.93 12.23
C ILE A 152 -22.93 42.75 10.88
N GLY A 153 -23.98 43.53 10.59
CA GLY A 153 -24.67 43.48 9.27
C GLY A 153 -23.72 43.78 8.09
N TYR A 154 -22.86 44.80 8.26
CA TYR A 154 -21.83 45.11 7.27
C TYR A 154 -20.84 43.98 7.08
N ILE A 155 -20.28 43.41 8.17
CA ILE A 155 -19.32 42.29 8.11
C ILE A 155 -19.94 41.08 7.46
N LYS A 156 -21.14 40.67 7.86
CA LYS A 156 -21.83 39.53 7.25
C LYS A 156 -22.10 39.76 5.77
N THR A 157 -22.41 40.98 5.36
CA THR A 157 -22.59 41.34 3.94
C THR A 157 -21.27 41.27 3.15
N LEU A 158 -20.14 41.70 3.74
CA LEU A 158 -18.82 41.52 3.14
C LEU A 158 -18.49 40.04 2.88
N ALA A 159 -18.75 39.19 3.88
CA ALA A 159 -18.53 37.74 3.75
C ALA A 159 -19.41 37.11 2.67
N ASP A 160 -20.70 37.53 2.59
CA ASP A 160 -21.61 37.06 1.52
C ASP A 160 -21.19 37.54 0.13
N ALA A 161 -20.63 38.74 0.05
CA ALA A 161 -20.08 39.32 -1.20
C ALA A 161 -18.71 38.74 -1.58
N ARG A 162 -18.16 37.77 -0.83
CA ARG A 162 -16.82 37.13 -1.01
C ARG A 162 -15.66 38.14 -0.95
N MET A 163 -15.85 39.21 -0.18
CA MET A 163 -14.77 40.14 0.16
C MET A 163 -14.03 39.63 1.40
N ASP A 164 -13.50 38.43 1.28
CA ASP A 164 -13.06 37.57 2.38
C ASP A 164 -12.03 38.22 3.31
N THR A 165 -11.01 38.89 2.75
CA THR A 165 -9.96 39.55 3.54
C THR A 165 -10.52 40.69 4.41
N LEU A 166 -11.37 41.53 3.82
CA LEU A 166 -11.94 42.67 4.52
C LEU A 166 -12.96 42.24 5.58
N ALA A 167 -13.81 41.21 5.22
CA ALA A 167 -14.74 40.64 6.19
C ALA A 167 -14.03 40.09 7.41
N LEU A 168 -12.90 39.38 7.21
CA LEU A 168 -12.11 38.80 8.29
C LEU A 168 -11.44 39.89 9.14
N GLN A 169 -10.83 40.90 8.53
CA GLN A 169 -10.20 42.02 9.27
C GLN A 169 -11.20 42.76 10.14
N GLU A 170 -12.38 43.08 9.61
CA GLU A 170 -13.43 43.79 10.37
C GLU A 170 -14.00 42.89 11.50
N ALA A 171 -14.20 41.56 11.23
CA ALA A 171 -14.67 40.63 12.25
C ALA A 171 -13.66 40.42 13.38
N GLN A 172 -12.39 40.27 13.04
CA GLN A 172 -11.32 40.13 14.04
C GLN A 172 -11.15 41.40 14.89
N ARG A 173 -11.27 42.57 14.25
CA ARG A 173 -11.24 43.85 14.96
C ARG A 173 -12.44 43.99 15.91
N LEU A 174 -13.64 43.61 15.46
CA LEU A 174 -14.84 43.64 16.30
C LEU A 174 -14.68 42.74 17.55
N VAL A 175 -14.15 41.51 17.39
CA VAL A 175 -13.87 40.60 18.52
C VAL A 175 -12.73 41.10 19.42
N ALA A 176 -11.71 41.75 18.85
CA ALA A 176 -10.60 42.30 19.63
C ALA A 176 -11.01 43.48 20.52
N GLU A 177 -11.97 44.31 20.04
CA GLU A 177 -12.51 45.45 20.82
C GLU A 177 -13.40 44.94 21.97
N ASN A 178 -14.24 43.94 21.74
CA ASN A 178 -15.11 43.33 22.75
C ASN A 178 -15.49 41.92 22.37
N PRO A 179 -14.98 40.89 23.03
CA PRO A 179 -15.28 39.47 22.71
C PRO A 179 -16.65 39.05 23.25
N SER A 180 -17.73 39.64 22.75
CA SER A 180 -19.11 39.24 23.06
C SER A 180 -19.55 38.01 22.29
N GLN A 181 -20.64 37.34 22.71
CA GLN A 181 -21.26 36.25 22.01
C GLN A 181 -21.54 36.61 20.53
N ALA A 182 -22.25 37.73 20.30
CA ALA A 182 -22.65 38.18 18.94
C ALA A 182 -21.43 38.47 18.03
N HIS A 183 -20.34 38.97 18.59
CA HIS A 183 -19.11 39.22 17.84
C HIS A 183 -18.40 37.94 17.46
N LEU A 184 -18.36 36.93 18.33
CA LEU A 184 -17.79 35.61 18.04
C LEU A 184 -18.63 34.84 17.02
N GLU A 185 -19.98 34.92 17.13
CA GLU A 185 -20.89 34.38 16.11
C GLU A 185 -20.67 35.04 14.72
N THR A 186 -20.38 36.32 14.72
CA THR A 186 -20.06 37.05 13.48
C THR A 186 -18.73 36.59 12.89
N LEU A 187 -17.72 36.38 13.71
CA LEU A 187 -16.45 35.81 13.26
C LEU A 187 -16.62 34.35 12.76
N SER A 188 -17.39 33.55 13.48
CA SER A 188 -17.76 32.18 13.05
C SER A 188 -18.45 32.17 11.68
N TYR A 189 -19.42 33.09 11.49
CA TYR A 189 -20.09 33.26 10.19
C TYR A 189 -19.11 33.57 9.04
N VAL A 190 -18.15 34.46 9.28
CA VAL A 190 -17.10 34.78 8.28
C VAL A 190 -16.27 33.55 7.96
N TRP A 191 -15.84 32.79 8.97
CA TRP A 191 -15.10 31.55 8.75
C TRP A 191 -15.91 30.47 8.01
N LEU A 192 -17.21 30.35 8.32
CA LEU A 192 -18.14 29.48 7.60
C LEU A 192 -18.18 29.83 6.11
N ARG A 193 -18.33 31.13 5.80
CA ARG A 193 -18.37 31.60 4.40
C ARG A 193 -17.07 31.40 3.63
N GLN A 194 -15.94 31.35 4.33
CA GLN A 194 -14.63 31.06 3.77
C GLN A 194 -14.29 29.55 3.71
N GLY A 195 -15.15 28.68 4.25
CA GLY A 195 -14.90 27.23 4.32
C GLY A 195 -13.79 26.85 5.31
N LYS A 196 -13.53 27.68 6.31
CA LYS A 196 -12.52 27.49 7.35
C LYS A 196 -13.13 26.82 8.59
N SER A 197 -13.43 25.52 8.47
CA SER A 197 -14.18 24.75 9.49
C SER A 197 -13.49 24.75 10.86
N TRP A 198 -12.16 24.65 10.90
CA TRP A 198 -11.41 24.66 12.16
C TRP A 198 -11.45 26.00 12.89
N ASP A 199 -11.23 27.08 12.15
CA ASP A 199 -11.29 28.44 12.73
C ASP A 199 -12.73 28.78 13.19
N ARG A 200 -13.75 28.34 12.44
CA ARG A 200 -15.16 28.39 12.84
C ARG A 200 -15.39 27.67 14.17
N LEU A 201 -14.91 26.42 14.28
CA LEU A 201 -15.04 25.59 15.49
C LEU A 201 -14.47 26.32 16.73
N LEU A 202 -13.30 26.95 16.59
CA LEU A 202 -12.69 27.68 17.68
C LEU A 202 -13.51 28.94 18.09
N ALA A 203 -14.11 29.62 17.11
CA ALA A 203 -14.97 30.78 17.37
C ALA A 203 -16.26 30.38 18.09
N ASP A 204 -16.93 29.30 17.61
CA ASP A 204 -18.17 28.76 18.21
C ASP A 204 -17.93 28.23 19.61
N THR A 205 -16.80 27.54 19.84
CA THR A 205 -16.40 27.10 21.20
C THR A 205 -16.25 28.27 22.15
N ARG A 206 -15.61 29.37 21.70
CA ARG A 206 -15.46 30.60 22.53
C ARG A 206 -16.81 31.28 22.79
N ALA A 207 -17.69 31.31 21.80
CA ALA A 207 -19.04 31.88 21.96
C ALA A 207 -19.87 31.07 22.98
N LEU A 208 -19.84 29.73 22.87
CA LEU A 208 -20.53 28.84 23.81
C LEU A 208 -19.99 28.98 25.25
N ASN A 209 -18.69 29.20 25.42
CA ASN A 209 -18.11 29.43 26.75
C ASN A 209 -18.65 30.72 27.43
N ILE A 210 -19.09 31.71 26.64
CA ILE A 210 -19.73 32.93 27.16
C ILE A 210 -21.20 32.64 27.50
N ALA A 211 -21.89 31.86 26.71
CA ALA A 211 -23.32 31.53 26.88
C ALA A 211 -23.56 30.00 26.86
N PRO A 212 -23.18 29.27 27.93
CA PRO A 212 -23.18 27.78 27.94
C PRO A 212 -24.57 27.16 27.77
N GLU A 213 -25.62 27.87 28.16
CA GLU A 213 -27.02 27.41 28.10
C GLU A 213 -27.69 27.69 26.73
N ASN A 214 -26.98 28.34 25.82
CA ASN A 214 -27.54 28.69 24.51
C ASN A 214 -27.57 27.48 23.57
N LYS A 215 -28.76 26.91 23.41
CA LYS A 215 -28.98 25.74 22.56
C LYS A 215 -28.74 26.01 21.08
N ALA A 216 -28.94 27.23 20.61
CA ALA A 216 -28.65 27.58 19.21
C ALA A 216 -27.13 27.53 18.93
N LEU A 217 -26.32 28.13 19.82
CA LEU A 217 -24.86 28.03 19.75
C LEU A 217 -24.35 26.58 19.85
N LEU A 218 -25.00 25.77 20.70
CA LEU A 218 -24.64 24.38 20.83
C LEU A 218 -24.93 23.60 19.52
N SER A 219 -26.04 23.91 18.83
CA SER A 219 -26.31 23.36 17.49
C SER A 219 -25.28 23.82 16.47
N GLU A 220 -24.90 25.09 16.44
CA GLU A 220 -23.86 25.62 15.54
C GLU A 220 -22.49 24.96 15.80
N LEU A 221 -22.15 24.73 17.07
CA LEU A 221 -20.93 24.01 17.45
C LEU A 221 -20.95 22.55 16.99
N ILE A 222 -22.09 21.85 17.09
CA ILE A 222 -22.24 20.48 16.60
C ILE A 222 -22.01 20.44 15.07
N ASP A 223 -22.57 21.43 14.34
CA ASP A 223 -22.35 21.53 12.90
C ASP A 223 -20.88 21.84 12.57
N ALA A 224 -20.23 22.75 13.31
CA ALA A 224 -18.81 23.06 13.12
C ALA A 224 -17.90 21.85 13.42
N LEU A 225 -18.21 21.08 14.44
CA LEU A 225 -17.52 19.81 14.77
C LEU A 225 -17.68 18.81 13.64
N THR A 226 -18.91 18.67 13.10
CA THR A 226 -19.21 17.76 11.99
C THR A 226 -18.44 18.18 10.72
N ASP A 227 -18.45 19.46 10.37
CA ASP A 227 -17.71 20.02 9.24
C ASP A 227 -16.20 19.83 9.38
N SER A 228 -15.69 19.87 10.62
CA SER A 228 -14.29 19.60 10.94
C SER A 228 -13.97 18.12 11.09
N ARG A 229 -14.92 17.22 10.83
CA ARG A 229 -14.84 15.76 10.96
C ARG A 229 -14.52 15.28 12.38
N VAL A 230 -14.86 16.05 13.39
CA VAL A 230 -14.74 15.73 14.83
C VAL A 230 -16.10 15.22 15.34
N ASN A 231 -16.46 14.02 14.90
CA ASN A 231 -17.85 13.55 15.00
C ASN A 231 -18.19 12.92 16.35
N THR A 232 -17.23 12.30 17.03
CA THR A 232 -17.48 11.72 18.37
C THR A 232 -17.88 12.77 19.40
N PRO A 233 -17.20 13.90 19.56
CA PRO A 233 -17.68 15.01 20.39
C PRO A 233 -19.02 15.60 19.92
N ALA A 234 -19.24 15.75 18.61
CA ALA A 234 -20.50 16.22 18.06
C ALA A 234 -21.67 15.32 18.51
N LEU A 235 -21.51 14.00 18.42
CA LEU A 235 -22.52 13.02 18.89
C LEU A 235 -22.72 13.10 20.41
N GLN A 236 -21.69 13.34 21.21
CA GLN A 236 -21.85 13.50 22.66
C GLN A 236 -22.65 14.76 23.00
N LEU A 237 -22.32 15.90 22.39
CA LEU A 237 -23.00 17.17 22.61
C LEU A 237 -24.46 17.15 22.12
N SER A 238 -24.76 16.35 21.09
CA SER A 238 -26.11 16.23 20.52
C SER A 238 -27.14 15.70 21.52
N GLN A 239 -26.73 15.07 22.62
CA GLN A 239 -27.63 14.62 23.69
C GLN A 239 -28.29 15.80 24.44
N SER A 240 -27.74 17.02 24.35
CA SER A 240 -28.24 18.23 25.01
C SER A 240 -29.15 19.08 24.12
N VAL A 241 -29.35 18.69 22.85
CA VAL A 241 -30.22 19.39 21.88
C VAL A 241 -31.26 18.45 21.31
N THR A 242 -32.38 18.98 20.82
CA THR A 242 -33.40 18.18 20.16
C THR A 242 -33.05 18.09 18.68
N LEU A 243 -32.64 16.91 18.21
CA LEU A 243 -32.40 16.61 16.81
C LEU A 243 -33.54 15.77 16.24
N SER A 244 -33.73 15.83 14.94
CA SER A 244 -34.56 14.87 14.22
C SER A 244 -33.94 13.47 14.26
N PRO A 245 -34.71 12.39 14.18
CA PRO A 245 -34.18 11.03 14.13
C PRO A 245 -33.15 10.82 12.99
N ALA A 246 -33.35 11.46 11.84
CA ALA A 246 -32.43 11.41 10.70
C ALA A 246 -31.08 12.09 11.01
N GLU A 247 -31.09 13.27 11.62
CA GLU A 247 -29.87 13.97 12.04
C GLU A 247 -29.10 13.16 13.09
N HIS A 248 -29.80 12.57 14.04
CA HIS A 248 -29.16 11.72 15.05
C HIS A 248 -28.50 10.49 14.41
N ARG A 249 -29.19 9.77 13.51
CA ARG A 249 -28.61 8.64 12.76
C ARG A 249 -27.37 9.07 11.94
N ARG A 250 -27.45 10.24 11.28
CA ARG A 250 -26.29 10.79 10.52
C ARG A 250 -25.08 11.01 11.43
N LEU A 251 -25.27 11.60 12.61
CA LEU A 251 -24.18 11.81 13.58
C LEU A 251 -23.60 10.49 14.09
N GLU A 252 -24.45 9.50 14.41
CA GLU A 252 -24.01 8.17 14.83
C GLU A 252 -23.15 7.48 13.75
N ARG A 253 -23.59 7.55 12.47
CA ARG A 253 -22.85 7.01 11.34
C ARG A 253 -21.51 7.75 11.14
N ASN A 254 -21.52 9.07 11.19
CA ASN A 254 -20.32 9.88 11.06
C ASN A 254 -19.30 9.60 12.18
N ALA A 255 -19.75 9.39 13.41
CA ALA A 255 -18.89 9.01 14.53
C ALA A 255 -18.31 7.58 14.37
N ALA A 256 -19.02 6.68 13.69
CA ALA A 256 -18.48 5.38 13.33
C ALA A 256 -17.43 5.51 12.22
N ALA A 257 -17.70 6.30 11.16
CA ALA A 257 -16.79 6.57 10.06
C ALA A 257 -15.49 7.28 10.51
N GLU A 258 -15.53 8.09 11.56
CA GLU A 258 -14.33 8.69 12.17
C GLU A 258 -13.36 7.62 12.65
N ARG A 259 -13.84 6.53 13.23
CA ARG A 259 -13.00 5.41 13.69
C ARG A 259 -12.36 4.65 12.54
N VAL A 260 -13.04 4.53 11.39
CA VAL A 260 -12.45 3.96 10.18
C VAL A 260 -11.26 4.78 9.72
N ARG A 261 -11.43 6.10 9.65
CA ARG A 261 -10.33 7.01 9.26
C ARG A 261 -9.16 6.98 10.25
N LEU A 262 -9.43 6.81 11.55
CA LEU A 262 -8.38 6.64 12.55
C LEU A 262 -7.64 5.30 12.41
N ALA A 263 -8.32 4.25 11.97
CA ALA A 263 -7.72 2.94 11.71
C ALA A 263 -6.83 2.94 10.45
N ASP A 264 -7.08 3.84 9.51
CA ASP A 264 -6.25 4.02 8.31
C ASP A 264 -4.95 4.81 8.60
N VAL A 265 -4.90 5.55 9.70
CA VAL A 265 -3.68 6.30 10.09
C VAL A 265 -2.65 5.32 10.65
N PRO A 266 -1.37 5.42 10.26
CA PRO A 266 -0.31 4.62 10.84
C PRO A 266 -0.29 4.77 12.37
N GLY A 267 -0.50 3.67 13.07
CA GLY A 267 -0.44 3.59 14.53
C GLY A 267 0.97 3.21 15.01
N ARG A 268 1.18 3.18 16.32
CA ARG A 268 2.44 2.69 16.90
C ARG A 268 2.65 1.20 16.62
N THR A 269 1.56 0.45 16.58
CA THR A 269 1.55 -0.98 16.31
C THR A 269 0.36 -1.35 15.44
N GLU A 270 0.52 -2.38 14.64
CA GLU A 270 -0.57 -2.97 13.85
C GLU A 270 -1.73 -3.44 14.75
N LYS A 271 -1.43 -3.92 15.95
CA LYS A 271 -2.42 -4.31 16.94
C LYS A 271 -3.34 -3.14 17.34
N GLU A 272 -2.80 -1.94 17.53
CA GLU A 272 -3.61 -0.74 17.82
C GLU A 272 -4.50 -0.39 16.64
N ARG A 273 -3.96 -0.42 15.42
CA ARG A 273 -4.71 -0.18 14.18
C ARG A 273 -5.87 -1.18 14.01
N LEU A 274 -5.60 -2.46 14.15
CA LEU A 274 -6.62 -3.51 14.07
C LEU A 274 -7.68 -3.39 15.18
N GLN A 275 -7.30 -2.96 16.36
CA GLN A 275 -8.22 -2.72 17.46
C GLN A 275 -9.17 -1.55 17.17
N LEU A 276 -8.69 -0.48 16.54
CA LEU A 276 -9.52 0.62 16.07
C LEU A 276 -10.50 0.17 14.99
N ALA A 277 -10.03 -0.60 14.01
CA ALA A 277 -10.87 -1.18 12.96
C ALA A 277 -11.95 -2.09 13.54
N GLN A 278 -11.61 -2.97 14.48
CA GLN A 278 -12.57 -3.84 15.19
C GLN A 278 -13.60 -3.01 15.96
N THR A 279 -13.16 -1.92 16.59
CA THR A 279 -14.09 -1.03 17.31
C THR A 279 -15.08 -0.35 16.34
N ALA A 280 -14.63 0.02 15.15
CA ALA A 280 -15.49 0.55 14.09
C ALA A 280 -16.51 -0.50 13.63
N LEU A 281 -16.07 -1.74 13.37
CA LEU A 281 -16.94 -2.85 12.99
C LEU A 281 -18.05 -3.09 14.03
N ASN A 282 -17.68 -3.22 15.31
CA ASN A 282 -18.64 -3.41 16.40
C ASN A 282 -19.67 -2.27 16.45
N ARG A 283 -19.24 -1.04 16.14
CA ARG A 283 -20.13 0.12 16.11
C ARG A 283 -21.13 0.02 14.96
N TYR A 284 -20.68 -0.31 13.75
CA TYR A 284 -21.58 -0.51 12.60
C TYR A 284 -22.54 -1.67 12.83
N ASP A 285 -22.10 -2.79 13.36
CA ASP A 285 -22.96 -3.93 13.66
C ASP A 285 -24.06 -3.54 14.66
N ALA A 286 -23.75 -2.75 15.69
CA ALA A 286 -24.73 -2.22 16.62
C ALA A 286 -25.73 -1.25 15.97
N LEU A 287 -25.25 -0.37 15.06
CA LEU A 287 -26.12 0.56 14.31
C LEU A 287 -27.07 -0.21 13.38
N LEU A 288 -26.54 -1.14 12.60
CA LEU A 288 -27.31 -1.94 11.66
C LEU A 288 -28.36 -2.79 12.38
N SER A 289 -28.03 -3.41 13.51
CA SER A 289 -28.98 -4.18 14.32
C SER A 289 -30.15 -3.33 14.83
N ARG A 290 -29.92 -2.05 15.19
CA ARG A 290 -30.97 -1.14 15.65
C ARG A 290 -31.85 -0.62 14.51
N TRP A 291 -31.25 -0.39 13.32
CA TRP A 291 -31.93 0.29 12.21
C TRP A 291 -32.57 -0.66 11.19
N GLN A 292 -32.19 -1.95 11.16
CA GLN A 292 -32.65 -2.92 10.14
C GLN A 292 -34.18 -3.04 10.01
N ASN A 293 -34.95 -2.76 11.10
CA ASN A 293 -36.41 -2.88 11.12
C ASN A 293 -37.12 -1.51 11.11
N ASP A 294 -36.39 -0.40 10.97
CA ASP A 294 -36.93 0.95 10.88
C ASP A 294 -37.06 1.40 9.42
N PRO A 295 -38.23 1.50 8.83
CA PRO A 295 -38.39 1.95 7.45
C PRO A 295 -37.86 3.36 7.18
N GLN A 296 -37.83 4.23 8.21
CA GLN A 296 -37.28 5.58 8.11
C GLN A 296 -35.76 5.60 8.12
N ALA A 297 -35.11 4.50 8.49
CA ALA A 297 -33.67 4.33 8.50
C ALA A 297 -33.12 3.60 7.27
N ALA A 298 -33.96 3.22 6.30
CA ALA A 298 -33.54 2.36 5.18
C ALA A 298 -32.34 2.93 4.40
N GLU A 299 -32.30 4.23 4.13
CA GLU A 299 -31.18 4.89 3.48
C GLU A 299 -29.93 4.91 4.37
N ASP A 300 -30.10 5.19 5.68
CA ASP A 300 -29.01 5.18 6.65
C ASP A 300 -28.40 3.79 6.79
N VAL A 301 -29.20 2.70 6.71
CA VAL A 301 -28.72 1.31 6.70
C VAL A 301 -27.82 1.05 5.50
N VAL A 302 -28.25 1.45 4.30
CA VAL A 302 -27.42 1.27 3.09
C VAL A 302 -26.10 2.03 3.20
N LEU A 303 -26.15 3.28 3.64
CA LEU A 303 -24.95 4.11 3.81
C LEU A 303 -24.03 3.53 4.91
N ALA A 304 -24.58 3.01 6.00
CA ALA A 304 -23.79 2.36 7.04
C ALA A 304 -23.13 1.06 6.56
N ARG A 305 -23.80 0.26 5.72
CA ARG A 305 -23.20 -0.91 5.07
C ARG A 305 -22.06 -0.52 4.14
N ILE A 306 -22.22 0.58 3.39
CA ILE A 306 -21.17 1.10 2.53
C ILE A 306 -19.96 1.59 3.34
N ASP A 307 -20.21 2.38 4.40
CA ASP A 307 -19.14 2.85 5.31
C ASP A 307 -18.40 1.68 5.99
N ARG A 308 -19.15 0.61 6.32
CA ARG A 308 -18.60 -0.60 6.94
C ARG A 308 -17.58 -1.31 6.05
N LEU A 309 -17.63 -1.13 4.71
CA LEU A 309 -16.59 -1.64 3.80
C LEU A 309 -15.21 -1.10 4.16
N GLY A 310 -15.12 0.20 4.53
CA GLY A 310 -13.87 0.79 4.99
C GLY A 310 -13.38 0.18 6.31
N ALA A 311 -14.27 -0.12 7.24
CA ALA A 311 -13.90 -0.79 8.49
C ALA A 311 -13.41 -2.23 8.26
N LEU A 312 -14.06 -2.98 7.36
CA LEU A 312 -13.63 -4.31 6.94
C LEU A 312 -12.26 -4.25 6.24
N TYR A 313 -12.06 -3.26 5.37
CA TYR A 313 -10.80 -3.06 4.68
C TYR A 313 -9.67 -2.75 5.67
N ALA A 314 -9.87 -1.79 6.57
CA ALA A 314 -8.89 -1.45 7.61
C ALA A 314 -8.58 -2.62 8.57
N HIS A 315 -9.55 -3.53 8.79
CA HIS A 315 -9.35 -4.75 9.55
C HIS A 315 -8.61 -5.84 8.79
N GLY A 316 -8.49 -5.73 7.46
CA GLY A 316 -7.87 -6.74 6.59
C GLY A 316 -8.79 -7.88 6.18
N ASP A 317 -10.12 -7.78 6.39
CA ASP A 317 -11.09 -8.78 5.94
C ASP A 317 -11.53 -8.49 4.49
N TYR A 318 -10.59 -8.55 3.58
CA TYR A 318 -10.81 -8.28 2.16
C TYR A 318 -11.88 -9.18 1.51
N PRO A 319 -11.95 -10.48 1.82
CA PRO A 319 -13.03 -11.32 1.30
C PRO A 319 -14.42 -10.83 1.69
N GLN A 320 -14.60 -10.30 2.90
CA GLN A 320 -15.88 -9.76 3.35
C GLN A 320 -16.21 -8.42 2.68
N VAL A 321 -15.21 -7.56 2.44
CA VAL A 321 -15.39 -6.33 1.61
C VAL A 321 -15.97 -6.69 0.26
N ILE A 322 -15.39 -7.69 -0.41
CA ILE A 322 -15.83 -8.15 -1.74
C ILE A 322 -17.25 -8.69 -1.70
N ARG A 323 -17.57 -9.56 -0.74
CA ARG A 323 -18.93 -10.14 -0.58
C ARG A 323 -19.99 -9.07 -0.33
N GLU A 324 -19.72 -8.14 0.57
CA GLU A 324 -20.66 -7.06 0.91
C GLU A 324 -20.86 -6.10 -0.27
N TYR A 325 -19.79 -5.76 -0.98
CA TYR A 325 -19.85 -4.98 -2.22
C TYR A 325 -20.73 -5.67 -3.28
N GLN A 326 -20.55 -6.98 -3.48
CA GLN A 326 -21.36 -7.75 -4.43
C GLN A 326 -22.83 -7.78 -4.03
N ALA A 327 -23.14 -7.92 -2.74
CA ALA A 327 -24.51 -7.87 -2.23
C ALA A 327 -25.16 -6.50 -2.47
N LEU A 328 -24.49 -5.41 -2.10
CA LEU A 328 -24.97 -4.03 -2.33
C LEU A 328 -25.21 -3.75 -3.83
N THR A 329 -24.33 -4.27 -4.70
CA THR A 329 -24.47 -4.11 -6.14
C THR A 329 -25.65 -4.94 -6.70
N ALA A 330 -25.87 -6.15 -6.20
CA ALA A 330 -27.00 -6.99 -6.57
C ALA A 330 -28.34 -6.38 -6.13
N GLU A 331 -28.37 -5.69 -5.00
CA GLU A 331 -29.51 -4.91 -4.50
C GLU A 331 -29.69 -3.57 -5.27
N GLN A 332 -28.86 -3.31 -6.30
CA GLN A 332 -28.87 -2.10 -7.13
C GLN A 332 -28.62 -0.78 -6.38
N HIS A 333 -27.94 -0.85 -5.24
CA HIS A 333 -27.53 0.36 -4.53
C HIS A 333 -26.36 1.06 -5.23
N PRO A 334 -26.45 2.38 -5.49
CA PRO A 334 -25.36 3.12 -6.10
C PRO A 334 -24.17 3.21 -5.13
N MET A 335 -22.99 2.80 -5.61
CA MET A 335 -21.77 2.91 -4.83
C MET A 335 -21.18 4.31 -4.95
N PRO A 336 -21.01 5.05 -3.84
CA PRO A 336 -20.36 6.34 -3.87
C PRO A 336 -18.86 6.19 -4.20
N GLY A 337 -18.33 7.19 -4.88
CA GLY A 337 -16.94 7.18 -5.32
C GLY A 337 -15.92 6.88 -4.21
N TRP A 338 -16.09 7.46 -3.05
CA TRP A 338 -15.18 7.28 -1.92
C TRP A 338 -15.08 5.84 -1.39
N ALA A 339 -16.09 4.99 -1.62
CA ALA A 339 -16.06 3.58 -1.20
C ALA A 339 -15.43 2.64 -2.22
N ILE A 340 -15.37 3.04 -3.49
CA ILE A 340 -14.84 2.21 -4.58
C ILE A 340 -13.35 1.92 -4.40
N GLY A 341 -12.59 2.86 -3.85
CA GLY A 341 -11.17 2.68 -3.56
C GLY A 341 -10.91 1.45 -2.68
N TRP A 342 -11.66 1.29 -1.59
CA TRP A 342 -11.54 0.12 -0.70
C TRP A 342 -11.84 -1.21 -1.42
N VAL A 343 -12.83 -1.20 -2.31
CA VAL A 343 -13.20 -2.41 -3.08
C VAL A 343 -12.13 -2.76 -4.10
N ILE A 344 -11.58 -1.78 -4.81
CA ILE A 344 -10.47 -1.98 -5.75
C ILE A 344 -9.27 -2.54 -4.99
N SER A 345 -8.88 -1.91 -3.89
CA SER A 345 -7.76 -2.37 -3.06
C SER A 345 -8.00 -3.77 -2.49
N ALA A 346 -9.22 -4.08 -2.03
CA ALA A 346 -9.57 -5.43 -1.57
C ALA A 346 -9.41 -6.49 -2.66
N TYR A 347 -9.87 -6.22 -3.89
CA TYR A 347 -9.63 -7.13 -5.01
C TYR A 347 -8.14 -7.31 -5.32
N LEU A 348 -7.34 -6.24 -5.21
CA LEU A 348 -5.88 -6.32 -5.42
C LEU A 348 -5.19 -7.12 -4.31
N GLN A 349 -5.62 -6.97 -3.06
CA GLN A 349 -5.11 -7.78 -1.94
C GLN A 349 -5.44 -9.28 -2.10
N GLU A 350 -6.62 -9.61 -2.63
CA GLU A 350 -7.04 -10.97 -2.94
C GLU A 350 -6.49 -11.49 -4.29
N LYS A 351 -5.50 -10.82 -4.87
CA LYS A 351 -4.86 -11.20 -6.14
C LYS A 351 -5.84 -11.31 -7.32
N ASN A 352 -6.93 -10.56 -7.29
CA ASN A 352 -7.92 -10.50 -8.37
C ASN A 352 -7.81 -9.19 -9.16
N ALA A 353 -6.67 -9.01 -9.84
CA ALA A 353 -6.41 -7.82 -10.64
C ALA A 353 -7.45 -7.61 -11.75
N ALA A 354 -8.02 -8.68 -12.31
CA ALA A 354 -9.02 -8.58 -13.38
C ALA A 354 -10.28 -7.83 -12.90
N ALA A 355 -10.82 -8.17 -11.73
CA ALA A 355 -11.97 -7.47 -11.15
C ALA A 355 -11.63 -6.03 -10.77
N ALA A 356 -10.44 -5.78 -10.21
CA ALA A 356 -9.97 -4.43 -9.91
C ALA A 356 -9.86 -3.56 -11.16
N PHE A 357 -9.26 -4.08 -12.24
CA PHE A 357 -9.14 -3.35 -13.51
C PHE A 357 -10.50 -3.10 -14.19
N ALA A 358 -11.46 -4.02 -14.08
CA ALA A 358 -12.83 -3.81 -14.55
C ALA A 358 -13.51 -2.64 -13.80
N LEU A 359 -13.32 -2.54 -12.48
CA LEU A 359 -13.81 -1.39 -11.70
C LEU A 359 -13.11 -0.08 -12.10
N LEU A 360 -11.81 -0.12 -12.37
CA LEU A 360 -11.07 1.06 -12.82
C LEU A 360 -11.49 1.55 -14.20
N GLN A 361 -11.93 0.67 -15.10
CA GLN A 361 -12.53 1.09 -16.37
C GLN A 361 -13.84 1.85 -16.14
N ARG A 362 -14.61 1.45 -15.14
CA ARG A 362 -15.88 2.12 -14.76
C ARG A 362 -15.65 3.40 -13.95
N TYR A 363 -14.56 3.47 -13.18
CA TYR A 363 -14.21 4.57 -12.28
C TYR A 363 -12.76 5.04 -12.53
N PRO A 364 -12.47 5.63 -13.71
CA PRO A 364 -11.11 5.93 -14.15
C PRO A 364 -10.36 6.96 -13.29
N GLN A 365 -11.08 7.76 -12.47
CA GLN A 365 -10.48 8.71 -11.55
C GLN A 365 -9.56 8.04 -10.53
N TYR A 366 -9.83 6.80 -10.12
CA TYR A 366 -8.98 6.05 -9.19
C TYR A 366 -7.68 5.52 -9.79
N ALA A 367 -7.58 5.45 -11.12
CA ALA A 367 -6.33 5.09 -11.80
C ALA A 367 -5.24 6.17 -11.68
N SER A 368 -5.61 7.37 -11.26
CA SER A 368 -4.74 8.54 -11.22
C SER A 368 -4.78 9.24 -9.86
N ASP A 369 -5.40 8.60 -8.84
CA ASP A 369 -5.58 9.20 -7.52
C ASP A 369 -4.20 9.47 -6.88
N PRO A 370 -3.86 10.75 -6.62
CA PRO A 370 -2.64 11.11 -5.91
C PRO A 370 -2.66 10.67 -4.44
N GLN A 371 -3.82 10.23 -3.92
CA GLN A 371 -4.03 9.78 -2.55
C GLN A 371 -3.95 8.26 -2.39
N ASP A 372 -3.65 7.51 -3.47
CA ASP A 372 -3.30 6.09 -3.38
C ASP A 372 -1.91 5.95 -2.75
N GLU A 373 -1.86 6.08 -1.43
CA GLU A 373 -0.62 5.97 -0.65
C GLU A 373 -0.02 4.55 -0.71
N GLU A 374 -0.85 3.55 -0.91
CA GLU A 374 -0.41 2.15 -1.02
C GLU A 374 0.13 1.78 -2.41
N HIS A 375 -0.09 2.62 -3.41
CA HIS A 375 0.30 2.34 -4.80
C HIS A 375 -0.10 0.94 -5.30
N ALA A 376 -1.22 0.43 -4.79
CA ALA A 376 -1.68 -0.94 -5.00
C ALA A 376 -1.82 -1.29 -6.49
N LEU A 377 -2.26 -0.34 -7.31
CA LEU A 377 -2.34 -0.47 -8.77
C LEU A 377 -0.98 -0.65 -9.43
N PHE A 378 0.02 0.08 -8.99
CA PHE A 378 1.37 -0.03 -9.51
C PHE A 378 1.91 -1.46 -9.30
N TYR A 379 1.75 -1.99 -8.10
CA TYR A 379 2.18 -3.36 -7.80
C TYR A 379 1.35 -4.41 -8.55
N ALA A 380 0.04 -4.19 -8.72
CA ALA A 380 -0.79 -5.09 -9.50
C ALA A 380 -0.37 -5.15 -10.98
N TRP A 381 0.01 -4.04 -11.60
CA TRP A 381 0.57 -4.04 -12.95
C TRP A 381 1.90 -4.77 -13.03
N LEU A 382 2.77 -4.64 -12.02
CA LEU A 382 4.01 -5.42 -11.96
C LEU A 382 3.74 -6.92 -11.82
N ASP A 383 2.82 -7.29 -10.95
CA ASP A 383 2.46 -8.68 -10.67
C ASP A 383 1.75 -9.38 -11.85
N THR A 384 1.13 -8.61 -12.72
CA THR A 384 0.44 -9.10 -13.92
C THR A 384 1.21 -8.90 -15.23
N GLY A 385 2.43 -8.36 -15.16
CA GLY A 385 3.32 -8.16 -16.31
C GLY A 385 2.99 -6.94 -17.17
N ASP A 386 2.08 -6.05 -16.76
CA ASP A 386 1.85 -4.77 -17.45
C ASP A 386 2.90 -3.73 -17.05
N TYR A 387 4.14 -4.01 -17.43
CA TYR A 387 5.27 -3.14 -17.13
C TYR A 387 5.16 -1.74 -17.74
N GLN A 388 4.42 -1.59 -18.82
CA GLN A 388 4.24 -0.28 -19.45
C GLN A 388 3.35 0.64 -18.61
N SER A 389 2.27 0.11 -18.04
CA SER A 389 1.38 0.87 -17.16
C SER A 389 2.06 1.21 -15.85
N ALA A 390 2.78 0.25 -15.25
CA ALA A 390 3.58 0.47 -14.05
C ALA A 390 4.65 1.57 -14.26
N ARG A 391 5.38 1.52 -15.38
CA ARG A 391 6.37 2.54 -15.74
C ARG A 391 5.74 3.94 -15.85
N ARG A 392 4.64 4.05 -16.60
CA ARG A 392 3.94 5.33 -16.77
C ARG A 392 3.44 5.91 -15.45
N TYR A 393 3.01 5.04 -14.53
CA TYR A 393 2.61 5.44 -13.19
C TYR A 393 3.79 5.99 -12.40
N ALA A 394 4.89 5.24 -12.28
CA ALA A 394 6.10 5.66 -11.57
C ALA A 394 6.69 6.96 -12.15
N GLU A 395 6.73 7.11 -13.48
CA GLU A 395 7.19 8.34 -14.13
C GLU A 395 6.30 9.55 -13.83
N ARG A 396 4.97 9.36 -13.73
CA ARG A 396 4.06 10.45 -13.33
C ARG A 396 4.30 10.91 -11.91
N GLN A 397 4.55 9.98 -10.99
CA GLN A 397 4.82 10.30 -9.58
C GLN A 397 6.17 11.04 -9.38
N THR A 398 7.10 10.89 -10.32
CA THR A 398 8.41 11.58 -10.26
C THR A 398 8.44 12.90 -11.01
N ARG A 399 7.59 13.09 -12.03
CA ARG A 399 7.55 14.31 -12.83
C ARG A 399 7.06 15.48 -11.99
N SER A 400 7.78 16.60 -12.05
CA SER A 400 7.43 17.87 -11.42
C SER A 400 7.42 17.89 -9.88
N VAL A 401 7.88 16.85 -9.21
CA VAL A 401 8.00 16.85 -7.75
C VAL A 401 9.43 17.26 -7.37
N PRO A 402 9.62 18.42 -6.70
CA PRO A 402 10.95 18.82 -6.25
C PRO A 402 11.42 17.95 -5.10
N TRP A 403 12.73 17.75 -4.97
CA TRP A 403 13.32 16.93 -3.90
C TRP A 403 13.25 17.59 -2.50
N THR A 404 12.99 18.89 -2.45
CA THR A 404 12.72 19.63 -1.20
C THR A 404 11.37 20.32 -1.26
N ARG A 405 10.76 20.52 -0.11
CA ARG A 405 9.58 21.36 0.10
C ARG A 405 9.87 22.43 1.15
N TYR A 406 9.08 23.48 1.14
CA TYR A 406 9.08 24.49 2.19
C TYR A 406 7.79 24.36 2.98
N ASP A 407 7.89 24.15 4.28
CA ASP A 407 6.73 24.18 5.16
C ASP A 407 6.34 25.63 5.43
N PHE A 408 5.03 25.87 5.60
CA PHE A 408 4.51 27.22 5.86
C PHE A 408 5.18 27.81 7.09
N GLY A 409 5.79 29.01 6.93
CA GLY A 409 6.49 29.72 8.00
C GLY A 409 7.92 29.27 8.29
N SER A 410 8.44 28.25 7.57
CA SER A 410 9.84 27.83 7.68
C SER A 410 10.68 28.37 6.51
N PRO A 411 11.78 29.08 6.77
CA PRO A 411 12.70 29.52 5.72
C PRO A 411 13.64 28.40 5.22
N THR A 412 13.69 27.26 5.91
CA THR A 412 14.58 26.15 5.60
C THR A 412 13.86 25.09 4.76
N PRO A 413 14.47 24.64 3.63
CA PRO A 413 13.91 23.57 2.86
C PRO A 413 13.92 22.26 3.66
N GLN A 414 12.83 21.51 3.60
CA GLN A 414 12.68 20.20 4.20
C GLN A 414 12.71 19.12 3.12
N PRO A 415 13.10 17.88 3.41
CA PRO A 415 12.95 16.75 2.50
C PRO A 415 11.51 16.61 2.03
N ASN A 416 11.33 16.19 0.78
CA ASN A 416 10.01 15.99 0.21
C ASN A 416 9.71 14.50 0.08
N ASP A 417 8.89 13.97 0.96
CA ASP A 417 8.52 12.55 1.00
C ASP A 417 7.89 12.07 -0.31
N ARG A 418 7.10 12.91 -0.98
CA ARG A 418 6.53 12.58 -2.31
C ARG A 418 7.61 12.33 -3.36
N TRP A 419 8.71 13.10 -3.33
CA TRP A 419 9.84 12.85 -4.20
C TRP A 419 10.49 11.51 -3.89
N LEU A 420 10.68 11.19 -2.60
CA LEU A 420 11.26 9.94 -2.16
C LEU A 420 10.37 8.75 -2.56
N THR A 421 9.06 8.83 -2.33
CA THR A 421 8.08 7.83 -2.78
C THR A 421 8.20 7.58 -4.29
N GLY A 422 8.29 8.65 -5.09
CA GLY A 422 8.52 8.51 -6.54
C GLY A 422 9.81 7.77 -6.89
N GLN A 423 10.90 7.99 -6.13
CA GLN A 423 12.16 7.25 -6.34
C GLN A 423 12.03 5.77 -5.93
N SER A 424 11.31 5.47 -4.85
CA SER A 424 11.05 4.08 -4.42
C SER A 424 10.18 3.34 -5.45
N LEU A 425 9.14 3.97 -6.01
CA LEU A 425 8.37 3.36 -7.10
C LEU A 425 9.23 3.08 -8.34
N ARG A 426 10.11 4.01 -8.70
CA ARG A 426 11.06 3.80 -9.79
C ARG A 426 12.02 2.67 -9.48
N PHE A 427 12.53 2.59 -8.26
CA PHE A 427 13.39 1.50 -7.80
C PHE A 427 12.65 0.16 -7.90
N ASN A 428 11.43 0.06 -7.35
CA ASN A 428 10.62 -1.16 -7.40
C ASN A 428 10.27 -1.58 -8.83
N TYR A 429 10.03 -0.63 -9.74
CA TYR A 429 9.87 -0.91 -11.16
C TYR A 429 11.14 -1.54 -11.76
N LEU A 430 12.31 -0.95 -11.50
CA LEU A 430 13.58 -1.46 -12.00
C LEU A 430 13.90 -2.86 -11.45
N LEU A 431 13.60 -3.08 -10.17
CA LEU A 431 13.75 -4.38 -9.51
C LEU A 431 12.85 -5.44 -10.15
N ALA A 432 11.55 -5.14 -10.27
CA ALA A 432 10.55 -6.07 -10.82
C ALA A 432 10.78 -6.39 -12.31
N THR A 433 11.34 -5.45 -13.07
CA THR A 433 11.71 -5.64 -14.47
C THR A 433 13.12 -6.19 -14.65
N ASN A 434 13.75 -6.62 -13.54
CA ASN A 434 15.09 -7.20 -13.53
C ASN A 434 16.19 -6.27 -14.10
N ALA A 435 15.93 -4.96 -14.19
CA ALA A 435 16.90 -3.94 -14.61
C ALA A 435 17.84 -3.59 -13.44
N LEU A 436 18.51 -4.63 -12.92
CA LEU A 436 19.28 -4.56 -11.67
C LEU A 436 20.47 -3.61 -11.71
N PRO A 437 21.21 -3.44 -12.83
CA PRO A 437 22.29 -2.46 -12.89
C PRO A 437 21.82 -1.00 -12.74
N GLU A 438 20.64 -0.68 -13.30
CA GLU A 438 20.03 0.64 -13.18
C GLU A 438 19.45 0.84 -11.78
N ALA A 439 18.85 -0.21 -11.22
CA ALA A 439 18.37 -0.22 -9.85
C ALA A 439 19.51 0.00 -8.85
N GLU A 440 20.68 -0.63 -9.08
CA GLU A 440 21.87 -0.45 -8.22
C GLU A 440 22.37 0.98 -8.22
N LYS A 441 22.49 1.61 -9.40
CA LYS A 441 22.91 3.01 -9.50
C LYS A 441 21.95 3.93 -8.72
N LEU A 442 20.65 3.64 -8.75
CA LEU A 442 19.65 4.41 -8.03
C LEU A 442 19.72 4.16 -6.53
N ALA A 443 19.60 2.91 -6.09
CA ALA A 443 19.57 2.55 -4.67
C ALA A 443 20.87 2.90 -3.95
N HIS A 444 22.04 2.57 -4.54
CA HIS A 444 23.33 2.94 -3.98
C HIS A 444 23.48 4.46 -3.82
N ARG A 445 23.07 5.25 -4.81
CA ARG A 445 23.12 6.71 -4.72
C ARG A 445 22.22 7.21 -3.59
N LEU A 446 20.99 6.73 -3.49
CA LEU A 446 20.04 7.16 -2.46
C LEU A 446 20.53 6.78 -1.06
N ALA A 447 20.93 5.52 -0.86
CA ALA A 447 21.45 5.01 0.42
C ALA A 447 22.73 5.73 0.87
N THR A 448 23.61 6.10 -0.06
CA THR A 448 24.84 6.84 0.28
C THR A 448 24.60 8.33 0.52
N THR A 449 23.61 8.93 -0.15
CA THR A 449 23.26 10.34 0.05
C THR A 449 22.51 10.56 1.37
N ALA A 450 21.71 9.60 1.81
CA ALA A 450 20.96 9.66 3.05
C ALA A 450 21.18 8.40 3.92
N PRO A 451 22.39 8.22 4.50
CA PRO A 451 22.75 7.00 5.22
C PRO A 451 21.94 6.77 6.50
N GLY A 452 21.33 7.83 7.06
CA GLY A 452 20.43 7.74 8.21
C GLY A 452 18.97 7.39 7.85
N ASN A 453 18.64 7.25 6.58
CA ASN A 453 17.31 6.81 6.15
C ASN A 453 17.31 5.29 6.05
N GLN A 454 16.62 4.64 6.99
CA GLN A 454 16.59 3.18 7.10
C GLN A 454 15.95 2.52 5.88
N GLY A 455 14.82 3.05 5.36
CA GLY A 455 14.14 2.48 4.20
C GLY A 455 15.05 2.41 2.97
N LEU A 456 15.89 3.43 2.73
CA LEU A 456 16.85 3.41 1.63
C LEU A 456 17.98 2.38 1.82
N GLN A 457 18.34 2.07 3.07
CA GLN A 457 19.28 0.97 3.35
C GLN A 457 18.62 -0.39 3.10
N ILE A 458 17.34 -0.54 3.44
CA ILE A 458 16.54 -1.74 3.17
C ILE A 458 16.39 -1.93 1.65
N ASP A 459 16.03 -0.90 0.89
CA ASP A 459 15.96 -0.94 -0.58
C ASP A 459 17.29 -1.39 -1.20
N TYR A 460 18.41 -0.85 -0.71
CA TYR A 460 19.73 -1.24 -1.20
C TYR A 460 20.08 -2.70 -0.85
N ALA A 461 19.72 -3.16 0.34
CA ALA A 461 19.90 -4.56 0.72
C ALA A 461 19.02 -5.51 -0.12
N THR A 462 17.78 -5.13 -0.39
CA THR A 462 16.86 -5.86 -1.27
C THR A 462 17.44 -6.02 -2.66
N LEU A 463 18.05 -4.97 -3.20
CA LEU A 463 18.76 -5.05 -4.46
C LEU A 463 19.97 -5.99 -4.40
N LEU A 464 20.81 -5.89 -3.38
CA LEU A 464 21.97 -6.77 -3.22
C LEU A 464 21.55 -8.24 -3.17
N GLN A 465 20.47 -8.55 -2.45
CA GLN A 465 19.85 -9.88 -2.43
C GLN A 465 19.40 -10.31 -3.84
N ALA A 466 18.66 -9.45 -4.55
CA ALA A 466 18.19 -9.73 -5.91
C ALA A 466 19.34 -9.96 -6.90
N ARG A 467 20.50 -9.37 -6.63
CA ARG A 467 21.74 -9.60 -7.40
C ARG A 467 22.53 -10.85 -6.96
N GLY A 468 21.99 -11.63 -6.01
CA GLY A 468 22.63 -12.84 -5.48
C GLY A 468 23.81 -12.57 -4.56
N LEU A 469 23.79 -11.46 -3.84
CA LEU A 469 24.82 -11.01 -2.90
C LEU A 469 24.27 -10.96 -1.45
N PRO A 470 23.80 -12.10 -0.89
CA PRO A 470 23.07 -12.11 0.39
C PRO A 470 23.93 -11.68 1.58
N ARG A 471 25.27 -11.94 1.59
CA ARG A 471 26.12 -11.48 2.69
C ARG A 471 26.33 -9.97 2.68
N ALA A 472 26.44 -9.38 1.51
CA ALA A 472 26.50 -7.91 1.36
C ALA A 472 25.16 -7.27 1.77
N ALA A 473 24.03 -7.91 1.43
CA ALA A 473 22.70 -7.50 1.88
C ALA A 473 22.59 -7.55 3.42
N GLU A 474 23.00 -8.66 4.05
CA GLU A 474 23.02 -8.82 5.51
C GLU A 474 23.81 -7.71 6.19
N GLN A 475 25.02 -7.40 5.69
CA GLN A 475 25.84 -6.33 6.26
C GLN A 475 25.15 -4.96 6.17
N THR A 476 24.42 -4.72 5.10
CA THR A 476 23.64 -3.48 4.91
C THR A 476 22.46 -3.43 5.88
N LEU A 477 21.75 -4.54 6.07
CA LEU A 477 20.63 -4.66 7.01
C LEU A 477 21.08 -4.49 8.46
N LYS A 478 22.24 -5.02 8.85
CA LYS A 478 22.80 -4.80 10.19
C LYS A 478 23.12 -3.33 10.48
N LYS A 479 23.47 -2.55 9.44
CA LYS A 479 23.61 -1.09 9.59
C LYS A 479 22.24 -0.42 9.71
N ALA A 480 21.24 -0.87 8.95
CA ALA A 480 19.88 -0.38 9.02
C ALA A 480 19.23 -0.68 10.38
N GLU A 481 19.47 -1.86 10.94
CA GLU A 481 19.00 -2.27 12.26
C GLU A 481 19.49 -1.36 13.39
N ALA A 482 20.72 -0.85 13.28
CA ALA A 482 21.26 0.09 14.25
C ALA A 482 20.52 1.44 14.27
N LEU A 483 19.76 1.78 13.24
CA LEU A 483 18.94 3.00 13.16
C LEU A 483 17.60 2.78 13.89
N GLU A 484 16.89 1.72 13.57
CA GLU A 484 15.62 1.34 14.21
C GLU A 484 15.44 -0.19 14.14
N PRO A 485 15.66 -0.90 15.24
CA PRO A 485 15.63 -2.36 15.24
C PRO A 485 14.22 -2.97 15.14
N SER A 486 13.17 -2.23 15.48
CA SER A 486 11.78 -2.73 15.51
C SER A 486 10.99 -2.48 14.23
N ASN A 487 11.65 -2.11 13.13
CA ASN A 487 10.99 -1.86 11.85
C ASN A 487 10.60 -3.20 11.18
N THR A 488 9.30 -3.38 10.94
CA THR A 488 8.75 -4.60 10.36
C THR A 488 9.29 -4.89 8.95
N GLU A 489 9.52 -3.88 8.13
CA GLU A 489 10.07 -4.03 6.78
C GLU A 489 11.54 -4.49 6.83
N LEU A 490 12.31 -3.96 7.78
CA LEU A 490 13.68 -4.41 8.05
C LEU A 490 13.70 -5.90 8.38
N GLU A 491 12.88 -6.33 9.35
CA GLU A 491 12.85 -7.72 9.81
C GLU A 491 12.37 -8.68 8.71
N GLN A 492 11.39 -8.27 7.89
CA GLN A 492 11.00 -9.02 6.70
C GLN A 492 12.17 -9.22 5.74
N GLN A 493 12.93 -8.18 5.46
CA GLN A 493 14.05 -8.25 4.54
C GLN A 493 15.21 -9.07 5.17
N GLN A 494 15.45 -8.98 6.47
CA GLN A 494 16.39 -9.83 7.18
C GLN A 494 15.99 -11.31 7.09
N ALA A 495 14.69 -11.62 7.22
CA ALA A 495 14.20 -12.98 7.08
C ALA A 495 14.39 -13.55 5.67
N TYR A 496 14.18 -12.75 4.61
CA TYR A 496 14.49 -13.17 3.24
C TYR A 496 15.99 -13.43 3.03
N VAL A 497 16.85 -12.59 3.57
CA VAL A 497 18.31 -12.76 3.48
C VAL A 497 18.77 -13.96 4.31
N ALA A 498 18.22 -14.19 5.49
CA ALA A 498 18.48 -15.36 6.32
C ALA A 498 18.10 -16.67 5.58
N MET A 499 16.98 -16.68 4.85
CA MET A 499 16.57 -17.79 3.99
C MET A 499 17.62 -18.08 2.90
N ASP A 500 18.14 -17.07 2.23
CA ASP A 500 19.19 -17.24 1.21
C ASP A 500 20.53 -17.70 1.80
N LEU A 501 20.83 -17.30 3.03
CA LEU A 501 21.99 -17.72 3.80
C LEU A 501 21.77 -19.06 4.55
N GLN A 502 20.60 -19.67 4.41
CA GLN A 502 20.23 -20.94 5.07
C GLN A 502 20.20 -20.87 6.59
N GLU A 503 19.95 -19.70 7.14
CA GLU A 503 19.77 -19.44 8.56
C GLU A 503 18.27 -19.55 8.94
N TRP A 504 17.73 -20.74 8.78
CA TRP A 504 16.28 -21.02 8.87
C TRP A 504 15.69 -20.68 10.24
N ARG A 505 16.44 -20.91 11.30
CA ARG A 505 15.99 -20.57 12.65
C ARG A 505 15.82 -19.06 12.84
N GLU A 506 16.73 -18.27 12.28
CA GLU A 506 16.61 -16.81 12.31
C GLU A 506 15.41 -16.37 11.48
N MET A 507 15.24 -16.94 10.29
CA MET A 507 14.10 -16.67 9.42
C MET A 507 12.77 -16.98 10.12
N ASP A 508 12.66 -18.13 10.81
CA ASP A 508 11.45 -18.52 11.54
C ASP A 508 11.12 -17.54 12.67
N LEU A 509 12.11 -17.13 13.46
CA LEU A 509 11.93 -16.17 14.55
C LEU A 509 11.45 -14.81 14.04
N LEU A 510 12.06 -14.29 12.98
CA LEU A 510 11.69 -13.03 12.36
C LEU A 510 10.29 -13.11 11.71
N ALA A 511 9.98 -14.22 11.05
CA ALA A 511 8.67 -14.42 10.44
C ALA A 511 7.56 -14.49 11.49
N ASP A 512 7.78 -15.18 12.62
CA ASP A 512 6.81 -15.25 13.71
C ASP A 512 6.55 -13.87 14.32
N ASP A 513 7.59 -13.07 14.54
CA ASP A 513 7.46 -11.74 15.10
C ASP A 513 6.73 -10.78 14.14
N VAL A 514 7.12 -10.77 12.88
CA VAL A 514 6.46 -9.94 11.85
C VAL A 514 4.98 -10.31 11.71
N LEU A 515 4.64 -11.61 11.66
CA LEU A 515 3.26 -12.07 11.56
C LEU A 515 2.43 -11.71 12.80
N ALA A 516 3.03 -11.76 13.99
CA ALA A 516 2.36 -11.38 15.22
C ALA A 516 2.03 -9.88 15.25
N ARG A 517 2.90 -9.04 14.67
CA ARG A 517 2.74 -7.59 14.63
C ARG A 517 1.90 -7.10 13.45
N ALA A 518 2.04 -7.74 12.30
CA ALA A 518 1.40 -7.32 11.05
C ALA A 518 0.76 -8.51 10.30
N PRO A 519 -0.28 -9.17 10.86
CA PRO A 519 -0.87 -10.38 10.28
C PRO A 519 -1.60 -10.14 8.95
N ALA A 520 -1.99 -8.90 8.68
CA ALA A 520 -2.65 -8.50 7.43
C ALA A 520 -1.65 -8.08 6.33
N ASP A 521 -0.38 -7.88 6.67
CA ASP A 521 0.65 -7.43 5.73
C ASP A 521 0.92 -8.47 4.65
N ARG A 522 0.95 -8.02 3.39
CA ARG A 522 1.13 -8.90 2.23
C ARG A 522 2.51 -9.54 2.18
N SER A 523 3.55 -8.79 2.55
CA SER A 523 4.93 -9.27 2.56
C SER A 523 5.15 -10.26 3.67
N ALA A 524 4.56 -10.05 4.85
CA ALA A 524 4.55 -10.98 5.97
C ALA A 524 3.89 -12.32 5.58
N ARG A 525 2.73 -12.27 4.94
CA ARG A 525 2.03 -13.48 4.44
C ARG A 525 2.84 -14.20 3.36
N ARG A 526 3.55 -13.47 2.50
CA ARG A 526 4.45 -14.07 1.51
C ARG A 526 5.62 -14.75 2.17
N LEU A 527 6.23 -14.13 3.18
CA LEU A 527 7.31 -14.74 3.97
C LEU A 527 6.85 -16.03 4.65
N ASP A 528 5.69 -16.03 5.30
CA ASP A 528 5.09 -17.23 5.91
C ASP A 528 4.80 -18.33 4.87
N ARG A 529 4.34 -17.95 3.69
CA ARG A 529 4.17 -18.90 2.58
C ARG A 529 5.49 -19.55 2.19
N LEU A 530 6.58 -18.79 2.05
CA LEU A 530 7.90 -19.32 1.72
C LEU A 530 8.45 -20.22 2.83
N ARG A 531 8.25 -19.84 4.09
CA ARG A 531 8.54 -20.68 5.25
C ARG A 531 7.80 -22.01 5.19
N THR A 532 6.49 -21.96 4.97
CA THR A 532 5.67 -23.16 4.81
C THR A 532 6.20 -24.07 3.68
N VAL A 533 6.54 -23.49 2.53
CA VAL A 533 7.09 -24.20 1.38
C VAL A 533 8.44 -24.83 1.72
N HIS A 534 9.29 -24.19 2.50
CA HIS A 534 10.56 -24.76 2.94
C HIS A 534 10.38 -26.02 3.79
N HIS A 535 9.34 -26.07 4.64
CA HIS A 535 9.04 -27.21 5.50
C HIS A 535 8.31 -28.36 4.78
N MET A 536 8.00 -28.22 3.49
CA MET A 536 7.38 -29.26 2.69
C MET A 536 8.37 -30.35 2.27
N SER A 537 7.86 -31.54 2.01
CA SER A 537 8.59 -32.55 1.25
C SER A 537 8.79 -32.07 -0.19
N GLU A 538 9.88 -32.49 -0.83
CA GLU A 538 10.23 -32.09 -2.18
C GLU A 538 10.56 -33.29 -3.06
N LEU A 539 9.78 -33.48 -4.12
CA LEU A 539 10.05 -34.47 -5.17
C LEU A 539 10.73 -33.79 -6.36
N ARG A 540 11.95 -34.21 -6.67
CA ARG A 540 12.68 -33.80 -7.87
C ARG A 540 12.65 -34.92 -8.88
N LEU A 541 12.23 -34.59 -10.10
CA LEU A 541 12.15 -35.47 -11.26
C LEU A 541 13.00 -34.92 -12.38
N ASN A 542 13.80 -35.71 -13.00
CA ASN A 542 14.49 -35.41 -14.26
C ASN A 542 14.29 -36.58 -15.19
N ALA A 543 13.98 -36.31 -16.45
CA ALA A 543 13.85 -37.35 -17.48
C ALA A 543 14.44 -36.86 -18.79
N SER A 544 15.02 -37.80 -19.57
CA SER A 544 15.49 -37.49 -20.90
C SER A 544 15.12 -38.66 -21.83
N LYS A 545 14.64 -38.32 -23.02
CA LYS A 545 14.28 -39.28 -24.08
C LYS A 545 14.96 -38.90 -25.39
N GLY A 546 15.80 -39.74 -25.90
CA GLY A 546 16.33 -39.65 -27.26
C GLY A 546 15.23 -39.95 -28.26
N LEU A 547 14.92 -39.00 -29.14
CA LEU A 547 13.95 -39.14 -30.21
C LEU A 547 14.62 -39.65 -31.47
N HIS A 548 15.81 -39.17 -31.75
CA HIS A 548 16.61 -39.56 -32.88
C HIS A 548 18.09 -39.48 -32.53
N SER A 549 18.86 -40.45 -32.88
CA SER A 549 20.32 -40.46 -32.77
C SER A 549 20.89 -41.32 -33.89
N ASP A 550 21.85 -40.78 -34.62
CA ASP A 550 22.68 -41.50 -35.58
C ASP A 550 24.05 -41.86 -35.00
N SER A 551 24.17 -41.76 -33.66
CA SER A 551 25.40 -41.97 -32.90
C SER A 551 25.60 -43.43 -32.49
N PRO A 552 26.57 -44.14 -33.01
CA PRO A 552 26.99 -45.43 -32.46
C PRO A 552 27.65 -45.28 -31.06
N VAL A 553 28.08 -44.09 -30.72
CA VAL A 553 28.76 -43.80 -29.44
C VAL A 553 27.78 -43.60 -28.29
N SER A 554 26.79 -42.76 -28.50
CA SER A 554 25.75 -42.44 -27.49
C SER A 554 24.69 -43.54 -27.42
N GLY A 555 24.55 -44.32 -28.47
CA GLY A 555 23.49 -45.30 -28.65
C GLY A 555 22.19 -44.68 -29.17
N THR A 556 21.18 -45.52 -29.34
CA THR A 556 19.87 -45.10 -29.85
C THR A 556 18.77 -45.43 -28.85
N HIS A 557 17.61 -44.76 -29.01
CA HIS A 557 16.45 -44.96 -28.12
C HIS A 557 16.74 -44.72 -26.64
N ASP A 558 17.55 -43.74 -26.36
CA ASP A 558 17.94 -43.39 -25.00
C ASP A 558 16.71 -43.00 -24.16
N LEU A 559 16.66 -43.52 -22.97
CA LEU A 559 15.72 -43.11 -21.92
C LEU A 559 16.46 -43.09 -20.61
N SER A 560 16.42 -41.97 -19.95
CA SER A 560 16.90 -41.89 -18.55
C SER A 560 15.91 -41.11 -17.71
N TRP A 561 15.80 -41.48 -16.46
CA TRP A 561 15.07 -40.71 -15.49
C TRP A 561 15.69 -40.85 -14.08
N ASP A 562 15.48 -39.83 -13.29
CA ASP A 562 15.94 -39.68 -11.91
C ASP A 562 14.77 -39.11 -11.09
N ALA A 563 14.41 -39.79 -10.02
CA ALA A 563 13.37 -39.36 -9.10
C ALA A 563 13.94 -39.40 -7.69
N THR A 564 14.03 -38.28 -7.03
CA THR A 564 14.53 -38.12 -5.66
C THR A 564 13.53 -37.41 -4.80
N LEU A 565 13.08 -38.05 -3.74
CA LEU A 565 12.19 -37.50 -2.71
C LEU A 565 13.02 -37.06 -1.51
N TYR A 566 12.96 -35.79 -1.19
CA TYR A 566 13.51 -35.21 0.03
C TYR A 566 12.37 -35.08 1.05
N GLY A 567 12.62 -35.53 2.27
CA GLY A 567 11.71 -35.27 3.39
C GLY A 567 11.74 -33.81 3.84
N PRO A 568 10.81 -33.41 4.71
CA PRO A 568 10.85 -32.09 5.30
C PRO A 568 12.16 -31.89 6.08
N PRO A 569 12.62 -30.64 6.26
CA PRO A 569 13.79 -30.34 7.07
C PRO A 569 13.63 -30.83 8.52
N VAL A 570 14.67 -31.41 9.09
CA VAL A 570 14.79 -31.83 10.50
C VAL A 570 15.87 -30.97 11.13
N ALA A 571 15.60 -30.39 12.31
CA ALA A 571 16.53 -29.48 12.96
C ALA A 571 17.06 -28.41 11.96
N ASP A 572 16.13 -27.81 11.22
CA ASP A 572 16.30 -26.70 10.29
C ASP A 572 17.13 -27.00 9.03
N ASN A 573 18.26 -27.65 9.17
CA ASN A 573 19.27 -27.79 8.13
C ASN A 573 19.49 -29.22 7.62
N TRP A 574 18.87 -30.26 8.23
CA TRP A 574 19.03 -31.64 7.80
C TRP A 574 17.84 -32.12 6.99
N ARG A 575 18.10 -32.81 5.90
CA ARG A 575 17.05 -33.47 5.09
C ARG A 575 17.48 -34.91 4.77
N LEU A 576 16.57 -35.83 4.97
CA LEU A 576 16.74 -37.21 4.48
C LEU A 576 16.18 -37.26 3.05
N PHE A 577 16.80 -38.06 2.20
CA PHE A 577 16.29 -38.31 0.87
C PHE A 577 16.39 -39.77 0.48
N ALA A 578 15.49 -40.17 -0.41
CA ALA A 578 15.54 -41.48 -1.08
C ALA A 578 15.17 -41.30 -2.55
N GLY A 579 15.70 -42.14 -3.41
CA GLY A 579 15.42 -41.95 -4.82
C GLY A 579 15.78 -43.19 -5.64
N THR A 580 15.52 -43.07 -6.93
CA THR A 580 15.79 -44.10 -7.93
C THR A 580 16.19 -43.46 -9.24
N ARG A 581 17.12 -44.10 -9.94
CA ARG A 581 17.57 -43.69 -11.27
C ARG A 581 17.49 -44.85 -12.22
N TYR A 582 17.16 -44.56 -13.44
CA TYR A 582 17.10 -45.54 -14.52
C TYR A 582 17.74 -44.94 -15.78
N ALA A 583 18.52 -45.74 -16.50
CA ALA A 583 19.03 -45.38 -17.80
C ALA A 583 19.02 -46.61 -18.72
N GLN A 584 18.67 -46.43 -19.99
CA GLN A 584 18.77 -47.43 -21.05
C GLN A 584 19.21 -46.79 -22.36
N SER A 585 19.92 -47.56 -23.17
CA SER A 585 20.22 -47.20 -24.55
C SER A 585 20.49 -48.46 -25.35
N ASN A 586 20.31 -48.42 -26.67
CA ASN A 586 20.63 -49.49 -27.56
C ASN A 586 21.96 -49.21 -28.28
N PHE A 587 22.90 -50.12 -28.19
CA PHE A 587 24.18 -50.11 -28.87
C PHE A 587 24.22 -51.21 -29.91
N ASP A 588 25.20 -51.22 -30.79
CA ASP A 588 25.38 -52.26 -31.83
C ASP A 588 25.49 -53.67 -31.20
N GLU A 589 26.12 -53.78 -30.05
CA GLU A 589 26.27 -54.99 -29.26
C GLU A 589 25.05 -55.37 -28.42
N GLY A 590 23.98 -54.55 -28.45
CA GLY A 590 22.72 -54.80 -27.77
C GLY A 590 22.40 -53.78 -26.67
N LYS A 591 21.28 -53.95 -25.96
CA LYS A 591 20.71 -53.04 -25.01
C LYS A 591 21.57 -52.96 -23.70
N GLY A 592 21.92 -51.72 -23.32
CA GLY A 592 22.49 -51.38 -22.01
C GLY A 592 21.40 -50.86 -21.08
N THR A 593 21.41 -51.30 -19.81
CA THR A 593 20.50 -50.81 -18.77
C THR A 593 21.25 -50.58 -17.46
N SER A 594 20.88 -49.54 -16.75
CA SER A 594 21.38 -49.26 -15.39
C SER A 594 20.21 -48.85 -14.51
N ARG A 595 20.16 -49.39 -13.29
CA ARG A 595 19.14 -49.08 -12.28
C ARG A 595 19.84 -48.78 -10.97
N HIS A 596 19.46 -47.69 -10.32
CA HIS A 596 20.01 -47.31 -9.03
C HIS A 596 18.88 -47.11 -8.05
N LEU A 597 18.98 -47.60 -6.85
CA LEU A 597 18.19 -47.27 -5.70
C LEU A 597 19.13 -46.57 -4.72
N LEU A 598 18.74 -45.39 -4.23
CA LEU A 598 19.61 -44.55 -3.43
C LEU A 598 18.89 -43.98 -2.21
N GLY A 599 19.64 -43.64 -1.21
CA GLY A 599 19.18 -42.92 -0.05
C GLY A 599 20.35 -42.18 0.61
N GLY A 600 20.02 -41.11 1.29
CA GLY A 600 21.08 -40.30 1.85
C GLY A 600 20.58 -39.21 2.79
N VAL A 601 21.52 -38.37 3.16
CA VAL A 601 21.29 -37.22 4.00
C VAL A 601 21.95 -35.97 3.40
N GLU A 602 21.25 -34.88 3.48
CA GLU A 602 21.71 -33.55 3.10
C GLU A 602 21.82 -32.70 4.37
N TRP A 603 22.88 -31.91 4.50
CA TRP A 603 23.09 -30.96 5.58
C TRP A 603 23.51 -29.63 5.01
N ARG A 604 22.73 -28.58 5.28
CA ARG A 604 22.89 -27.24 4.71
C ARG A 604 22.93 -26.15 5.77
N PRO A 605 24.03 -26.01 6.50
CA PRO A 605 24.28 -24.83 7.30
C PRO A 605 24.65 -23.62 6.40
N ARG A 606 24.79 -22.45 6.99
CA ARG A 606 25.01 -21.15 6.31
C ARG A 606 26.03 -21.20 5.15
N ASP A 607 27.23 -21.71 5.40
CA ASP A 607 28.35 -21.60 4.47
C ASP A 607 28.69 -22.91 3.79
N LEU A 608 28.00 -23.99 4.12
CA LEU A 608 28.33 -25.32 3.68
C LEU A 608 27.09 -26.10 3.23
N GLN A 609 27.20 -26.81 2.15
CA GLN A 609 26.24 -27.85 1.77
C GLN A 609 27.00 -29.17 1.70
N LEU A 610 26.52 -30.16 2.42
CA LEU A 610 27.07 -31.52 2.44
C LEU A 610 25.98 -32.52 2.08
N GLU A 611 26.24 -33.42 1.16
CA GLU A 611 25.34 -34.49 0.77
C GLU A 611 26.11 -35.83 0.83
N ALA A 612 25.57 -36.77 1.56
CA ALA A 612 26.07 -38.15 1.63
C ALA A 612 25.00 -39.12 1.14
N GLU A 613 25.33 -39.91 0.15
CA GLU A 613 24.44 -40.88 -0.54
C GLU A 613 25.03 -42.26 -0.50
N LEU A 614 24.21 -43.27 -0.24
CA LEU A 614 24.49 -44.66 -0.46
C LEU A 614 23.55 -45.20 -1.55
N SER A 615 24.04 -46.08 -2.40
CA SER A 615 23.24 -46.59 -3.50
C SER A 615 23.47 -48.09 -3.75
N SER A 616 22.42 -48.74 -4.21
CA SER A 616 22.50 -50.08 -4.78
C SER A 616 22.35 -49.96 -6.30
N ASN A 617 23.38 -50.33 -7.03
CA ASN A 617 23.47 -50.07 -8.47
C ASN A 617 23.45 -51.44 -9.20
N ARG A 618 22.43 -51.59 -10.09
CA ARG A 618 22.26 -52.79 -10.90
C ARG A 618 22.61 -52.52 -12.36
N TYR A 619 23.67 -53.13 -12.86
CA TYR A 619 24.08 -53.10 -14.25
C TYR A 619 24.81 -54.43 -14.55
N HIS A 620 24.81 -54.86 -15.84
CA HIS A 620 25.44 -56.11 -16.30
C HIS A 620 25.00 -57.33 -15.48
N GLY A 621 23.74 -57.34 -14.99
CA GLY A 621 23.18 -58.49 -14.22
C GLY A 621 23.57 -58.48 -12.72
N GLU A 622 24.46 -57.62 -12.24
CA GLU A 622 24.98 -57.61 -10.85
C GLU A 622 24.47 -56.38 -10.08
N ASN A 623 24.32 -56.56 -8.76
CA ASN A 623 24.06 -55.43 -7.83
C ASN A 623 25.37 -55.08 -7.14
N LYS A 624 25.76 -53.80 -7.20
CA LYS A 624 26.99 -53.32 -6.56
C LYS A 624 26.70 -52.10 -5.66
N PRO A 625 27.24 -52.03 -4.43
CA PRO A 625 27.06 -50.88 -3.58
C PRO A 625 27.88 -49.69 -4.09
N GLY A 626 27.26 -48.55 -4.19
CA GLY A 626 27.87 -47.27 -4.48
C GLY A 626 27.75 -46.29 -3.30
N ALA A 627 28.58 -45.29 -3.33
CA ALA A 627 28.54 -44.23 -2.34
C ALA A 627 28.93 -42.87 -3.00
N ARG A 628 28.35 -41.79 -2.57
CA ARG A 628 28.72 -40.45 -3.00
C ARG A 628 28.81 -39.52 -1.79
N LEU A 629 29.84 -38.70 -1.75
CA LEU A 629 29.96 -37.57 -0.85
C LEU A 629 30.18 -36.35 -1.71
N ALA A 630 29.36 -35.34 -1.53
CA ALA A 630 29.50 -34.07 -2.23
C ALA A 630 29.45 -32.92 -1.22
N THR A 631 30.24 -31.92 -1.47
CA THR A 631 30.32 -30.72 -0.63
C THR A 631 30.43 -29.48 -1.50
N THR A 632 29.83 -28.42 -1.00
CA THR A 632 29.95 -27.07 -1.56
C THR A 632 30.19 -26.12 -0.41
N TYR A 633 31.25 -25.33 -0.49
CA TYR A 633 31.60 -24.32 0.48
C TYR A 633 31.52 -22.93 -0.15
N PHE A 634 30.69 -22.06 0.44
CA PHE A 634 30.48 -20.68 0.02
C PHE A 634 31.48 -19.78 0.74
N VAL A 635 32.60 -19.46 0.10
CA VAL A 635 33.67 -18.62 0.68
C VAL A 635 33.13 -17.20 0.96
N ASN A 636 32.40 -16.66 0.01
CA ASN A 636 31.68 -15.38 0.08
C ASN A 636 30.63 -15.31 -1.05
N ASP A 637 29.99 -14.17 -1.28
CA ASP A 637 28.98 -14.04 -2.33
C ASP A 637 29.54 -14.32 -3.74
N SER A 638 30.85 -14.08 -3.95
CA SER A 638 31.48 -14.21 -5.28
C SER A 638 32.18 -15.55 -5.52
N TRP A 639 32.63 -16.25 -4.48
CA TRP A 639 33.44 -17.44 -4.63
C TRP A 639 32.83 -18.65 -3.93
N GLN A 640 32.69 -19.72 -4.66
CA GLN A 640 32.21 -21.01 -4.20
C GLN A 640 33.20 -22.11 -4.62
N VAL A 641 33.51 -23.03 -3.71
CA VAL A 641 34.35 -24.20 -3.96
C VAL A 641 33.50 -25.45 -3.76
N SER A 642 33.56 -26.37 -4.70
CA SER A 642 32.84 -27.64 -4.62
C SER A 642 33.77 -28.83 -4.76
N GLY A 643 33.34 -29.94 -4.19
CA GLY A 643 34.07 -31.22 -4.32
C GLY A 643 33.12 -32.40 -4.23
N SER A 644 33.41 -33.46 -4.96
CA SER A 644 32.69 -34.71 -4.82
C SER A 644 33.57 -35.93 -5.01
N LEU A 645 33.21 -37.00 -4.30
CA LEU A 645 33.85 -38.32 -4.39
C LEU A 645 32.72 -39.34 -4.62
N GLU A 646 32.87 -40.15 -5.67
CA GLU A 646 31.88 -41.15 -6.01
C GLU A 646 32.55 -42.52 -6.18
N ARG A 647 32.03 -43.50 -5.50
CA ARG A 647 32.24 -44.89 -5.80
C ARG A 647 31.12 -45.41 -6.67
N LEU A 648 31.42 -46.02 -7.84
CA LEU A 648 30.47 -46.34 -8.89
C LEU A 648 29.76 -45.08 -9.40
N SER A 649 30.56 -44.21 -10.00
CA SER A 649 30.09 -42.92 -10.46
C SER A 649 28.88 -43.02 -11.39
N ARG A 650 27.91 -42.12 -11.11
CA ARG A 650 26.70 -41.92 -11.93
C ARG A 650 26.99 -41.42 -13.33
N THR A 651 28.16 -40.86 -13.61
CA THR A 651 28.60 -40.36 -14.91
C THR A 651 29.35 -41.40 -15.74
N THR A 652 29.43 -42.65 -15.25
CA THR A 652 30.03 -43.76 -16.02
C THR A 652 29.21 -44.01 -17.30
N PRO A 653 29.81 -44.00 -18.51
CA PRO A 653 29.09 -44.24 -19.73
C PRO A 653 28.30 -45.55 -19.69
N LEU A 654 27.01 -45.52 -20.16
CA LEU A 654 26.12 -46.67 -20.11
C LEU A 654 26.65 -47.86 -20.92
N ARG A 655 27.38 -47.59 -22.00
CA ARG A 655 28.06 -48.61 -22.80
C ARG A 655 29.16 -49.30 -22.02
N ALA A 656 29.90 -48.58 -21.15
CA ALA A 656 30.88 -49.16 -20.24
C ALA A 656 30.18 -50.03 -19.18
N LEU A 657 29.09 -49.54 -18.56
CA LEU A 657 28.31 -50.30 -17.58
C LEU A 657 27.72 -51.57 -18.16
N ARG A 658 27.24 -51.53 -19.42
CA ARG A 658 26.76 -52.69 -20.17
C ARG A 658 27.83 -53.79 -20.23
N ASN A 659 29.08 -53.40 -20.38
CA ASN A 659 30.22 -54.34 -20.50
C ASN A 659 30.87 -54.62 -19.12
N GLY A 660 30.17 -54.37 -18.00
CA GLY A 660 30.66 -54.64 -16.66
C GLY A 660 31.72 -53.67 -16.16
N ILE A 661 32.06 -52.61 -16.89
CA ILE A 661 33.07 -51.62 -16.57
C ILE A 661 32.40 -50.47 -15.78
N SER A 662 32.89 -50.23 -14.56
CA SER A 662 32.46 -49.16 -13.70
C SER A 662 33.58 -48.16 -13.47
N ALA A 663 33.27 -46.97 -12.95
CA ALA A 663 34.27 -45.98 -12.62
C ALA A 663 34.06 -45.39 -11.22
N ASN A 664 35.15 -45.09 -10.53
CA ASN A 664 35.15 -44.20 -9.38
C ASN A 664 35.62 -42.82 -9.81
N ARG A 665 34.98 -41.74 -9.28
CA ARG A 665 35.25 -40.38 -9.75
C ARG A 665 35.50 -39.45 -8.53
N GLY A 666 36.49 -38.60 -8.68
CA GLY A 666 36.70 -37.43 -7.82
C GLY A 666 36.63 -36.17 -8.68
N GLU A 667 35.93 -35.19 -8.21
CA GLU A 667 35.77 -33.91 -8.89
C GLU A 667 35.96 -32.76 -7.94
N GLY A 668 36.60 -31.67 -8.39
CA GLY A 668 36.68 -30.38 -7.68
C GLY A 668 36.28 -29.25 -8.62
N GLY A 669 35.66 -28.25 -8.06
CA GLY A 669 35.21 -27.11 -8.84
C GLY A 669 35.33 -25.79 -8.09
N VAL A 670 35.41 -24.72 -8.86
CA VAL A 670 35.41 -23.34 -8.36
C VAL A 670 34.43 -22.56 -9.22
N ARG A 671 33.53 -21.86 -8.59
CA ARG A 671 32.61 -20.91 -9.26
C ARG A 671 32.97 -19.51 -8.83
N TRP A 672 33.09 -18.62 -9.81
CA TRP A 672 33.16 -17.20 -9.62
C TRP A 672 31.88 -16.56 -10.11
N TYR A 673 31.24 -15.81 -9.24
CA TYR A 673 29.98 -15.12 -9.48
C TYR A 673 30.15 -13.63 -9.18
N GLN A 674 29.95 -12.78 -10.15
CA GLN A 674 30.00 -11.34 -9.95
C GLN A 674 28.63 -10.82 -9.57
N ASN A 675 27.61 -11.23 -10.29
CA ASN A 675 26.20 -10.92 -10.13
C ASN A 675 25.38 -11.73 -11.15
N GLU A 676 24.07 -11.52 -11.21
CA GLU A 676 23.13 -12.21 -12.11
C GLU A 676 23.49 -12.17 -13.60
N ARG A 677 24.40 -11.26 -14.00
CA ARG A 677 24.78 -11.07 -15.40
C ARG A 677 26.04 -11.81 -15.77
N ARG A 678 26.91 -12.15 -14.80
CA ARG A 678 28.20 -12.73 -15.06
C ARG A 678 28.60 -13.77 -14.05
N GLU A 679 28.82 -14.98 -14.54
CA GLU A 679 29.42 -16.05 -13.75
C GLU A 679 30.29 -16.97 -14.60
N TYR A 680 31.28 -17.59 -13.97
CA TYR A 680 32.14 -18.59 -14.56
C TYR A 680 32.36 -19.74 -13.58
N GLN A 681 32.33 -20.96 -14.09
CA GLN A 681 32.57 -22.15 -13.32
C GLN A 681 33.64 -22.98 -14.00
N PHE A 682 34.68 -23.31 -13.25
CA PHE A 682 35.69 -24.27 -13.65
C PHE A 682 35.56 -25.56 -12.81
N SER A 683 35.66 -26.73 -13.45
CA SER A 683 35.74 -28.02 -12.77
C SER A 683 36.83 -28.88 -13.38
N ALA A 684 37.42 -29.72 -12.52
CA ALA A 684 38.37 -30.74 -12.90
C ALA A 684 37.99 -32.06 -12.24
N ALA A 685 37.97 -33.14 -13.04
CA ALA A 685 37.60 -34.45 -12.54
C ALA A 685 38.61 -35.53 -12.98
N LEU A 686 38.74 -36.51 -12.09
CA LEU A 686 39.53 -37.73 -12.33
C LEU A 686 38.63 -38.96 -12.13
N SER A 687 38.46 -39.73 -13.19
CA SER A 687 37.77 -41.02 -13.16
C SER A 687 38.74 -42.19 -13.33
N ARG A 688 38.61 -43.22 -12.47
CA ARG A 688 39.34 -44.47 -12.58
C ARG A 688 38.35 -45.57 -12.92
N PHE A 689 38.48 -46.12 -14.12
CA PHE A 689 37.62 -47.21 -14.59
C PHE A 689 38.18 -48.59 -14.15
N SER A 690 37.31 -49.58 -14.07
CA SER A 690 37.67 -50.93 -13.68
C SER A 690 38.53 -51.69 -14.72
N ASP A 691 38.54 -51.23 -15.94
CA ASP A 691 39.42 -51.67 -17.06
C ASP A 691 40.81 -50.97 -17.03
N HIS A 692 41.14 -50.27 -15.92
CA HIS A 692 42.38 -49.53 -15.70
C HIS A 692 42.50 -48.22 -16.49
N ASN A 693 41.48 -47.78 -17.24
CA ASN A 693 41.49 -46.47 -17.84
C ASN A 693 41.46 -45.36 -16.78
N ARG A 694 42.24 -44.28 -16.99
CA ARG A 694 42.18 -43.05 -16.18
C ARG A 694 41.78 -41.92 -17.10
N ARG A 695 40.61 -41.36 -16.82
CA ARG A 695 40.08 -40.15 -17.53
C ARG A 695 40.26 -38.93 -16.68
N GLN A 696 40.86 -37.91 -17.24
CA GLN A 696 40.92 -36.57 -16.72
C GLN A 696 39.99 -35.69 -17.53
N GLU A 697 39.16 -34.89 -16.91
CA GLU A 697 38.20 -33.99 -17.54
C GLU A 697 38.32 -32.61 -16.93
N TYR A 698 38.27 -31.58 -17.79
CA TYR A 698 38.34 -30.18 -17.43
C TYR A 698 37.23 -29.45 -18.12
N THR A 699 36.42 -28.69 -17.40
CA THR A 699 35.30 -27.95 -17.94
C THR A 699 35.35 -26.51 -17.44
N LEU A 700 35.18 -25.57 -18.33
CA LEU A 700 34.96 -24.15 -18.03
C LEU A 700 33.66 -23.75 -18.72
N THR A 701 32.68 -23.28 -17.95
CA THR A 701 31.44 -22.71 -18.44
C THR A 701 31.30 -21.31 -17.94
N GLY A 702 30.59 -20.48 -18.70
CA GLY A 702 30.33 -19.10 -18.33
C GLY A 702 28.94 -18.66 -18.75
N LYS A 703 28.55 -17.53 -18.20
CA LYS A 703 27.33 -16.82 -18.58
C LYS A 703 27.64 -15.31 -18.57
N GLU A 704 27.25 -14.65 -19.67
CA GLU A 704 27.35 -13.20 -19.83
C GLU A 704 26.03 -12.68 -20.35
N ARG A 705 25.31 -11.86 -19.57
CA ARG A 705 24.08 -11.20 -20.01
C ARG A 705 24.41 -10.11 -21.02
N LEU A 706 24.03 -10.30 -22.27
CA LEU A 706 24.26 -9.34 -23.35
C LEU A 706 23.19 -8.26 -23.39
N TRP A 707 21.92 -8.67 -23.23
CA TRP A 707 20.79 -7.76 -23.37
C TRP A 707 19.59 -8.23 -22.50
N GLN A 708 18.74 -7.24 -22.16
CA GLN A 708 17.61 -7.48 -21.29
C GLN A 708 16.50 -6.45 -21.51
N THR A 709 15.27 -6.93 -21.48
CA THR A 709 14.02 -6.17 -21.36
C THR A 709 13.22 -6.69 -20.15
N PRO A 710 12.09 -6.07 -19.79
CA PRO A 710 11.26 -6.58 -18.71
C PRO A 710 10.85 -8.05 -18.83
N SER A 711 10.61 -8.51 -20.07
CA SER A 711 10.11 -9.87 -20.33
C SER A 711 11.10 -10.78 -21.06
N LEU A 712 12.29 -10.27 -21.42
CA LEU A 712 13.23 -11.06 -22.22
C LEU A 712 14.67 -10.82 -21.78
N THR A 713 15.43 -11.90 -21.65
CA THR A 713 16.88 -11.87 -21.43
C THR A 713 17.61 -12.59 -22.55
N LEU A 714 18.78 -12.08 -22.91
CA LEU A 714 19.69 -12.71 -23.88
C LEU A 714 21.04 -12.89 -23.20
N ASP A 715 21.43 -14.14 -23.02
CA ASP A 715 22.70 -14.53 -22.40
C ASP A 715 23.64 -15.18 -23.44
N LEU A 716 24.92 -14.89 -23.33
CA LEU A 716 25.98 -15.63 -24.01
C LEU A 716 26.53 -16.68 -23.05
N GLU A 717 26.56 -17.93 -23.48
CA GLU A 717 27.06 -19.05 -22.71
C GLU A 717 28.31 -19.65 -23.38
N PRO A 718 29.53 -19.18 -23.04
CA PRO A 718 30.77 -19.80 -23.50
C PRO A 718 31.03 -21.09 -22.74
N GLY A 719 31.56 -22.11 -23.47
CA GLY A 719 31.92 -23.38 -22.90
C GLY A 719 33.26 -23.93 -23.47
N ILE A 720 34.11 -24.44 -22.59
CA ILE A 720 35.31 -25.15 -22.97
C ILE A 720 35.32 -26.48 -22.20
N ALA A 721 35.46 -27.60 -22.91
CA ALA A 721 35.63 -28.89 -22.26
C ALA A 721 36.79 -29.64 -22.90
N ALA A 722 37.60 -30.27 -22.08
CA ALA A 722 38.73 -31.05 -22.53
C ALA A 722 38.81 -32.38 -21.76
N SER A 723 39.21 -33.42 -22.43
CA SER A 723 39.49 -34.70 -21.74
C SER A 723 40.79 -35.35 -22.20
N LYS A 724 41.30 -36.23 -21.33
CA LYS A 724 42.46 -37.05 -21.59
C LYS A 724 42.22 -38.45 -20.97
N ASN A 725 42.47 -39.49 -21.74
CA ASN A 725 42.38 -40.89 -21.34
C ASN A 725 43.72 -41.62 -21.45
N SER A 726 43.95 -42.56 -20.54
CA SER A 726 45.17 -43.36 -20.51
C SER A 726 45.12 -44.58 -21.45
N LEU A 727 43.95 -45.20 -21.65
CA LEU A 727 43.72 -46.26 -22.60
C LEU A 727 43.22 -45.72 -23.94
N ARG A 728 43.40 -46.50 -25.01
CA ARG A 728 42.96 -46.13 -26.37
C ARG A 728 41.80 -46.99 -26.87
N ASP A 729 41.91 -48.25 -26.78
CA ASP A 729 40.95 -49.20 -27.36
C ASP A 729 40.00 -49.71 -26.25
N THR A 730 38.93 -48.99 -26.01
CA THR A 730 37.90 -49.35 -25.02
C THR A 730 36.58 -49.62 -25.73
N LEU A 731 35.69 -50.33 -25.02
CA LEU A 731 34.32 -50.66 -25.51
C LEU A 731 33.35 -49.44 -25.39
N TYR A 732 33.82 -48.33 -24.97
CA TYR A 732 33.04 -47.07 -24.82
C TYR A 732 33.85 -45.89 -25.37
N TYR A 733 33.18 -44.78 -25.68
CA TYR A 733 33.84 -43.59 -26.20
C TYR A 733 34.96 -43.11 -25.28
N ASN A 734 36.19 -43.09 -25.83
CA ASN A 734 37.37 -42.86 -25.03
C ASN A 734 38.48 -42.16 -25.84
N PRO A 735 38.29 -40.89 -26.25
CA PRO A 735 39.29 -40.19 -27.03
C PRO A 735 40.60 -40.07 -26.24
N ALA A 736 41.75 -40.31 -26.87
CA ALA A 736 43.05 -40.14 -26.19
C ALA A 736 43.25 -38.72 -25.64
N ARG A 737 42.83 -37.71 -26.37
CA ARG A 737 42.68 -36.29 -25.94
C ARG A 737 41.64 -35.67 -26.84
N ASP A 738 40.81 -34.83 -26.27
CA ASP A 738 39.88 -33.98 -26.99
C ASP A 738 39.75 -32.59 -26.38
N LEU A 739 39.24 -31.66 -27.16
CA LEU A 739 38.92 -30.32 -26.76
C LEU A 739 37.69 -29.83 -27.51
N SER A 740 36.71 -29.32 -26.84
CA SER A 740 35.60 -28.60 -27.41
C SER A 740 35.57 -27.15 -26.93
N VAL A 741 35.28 -26.24 -27.86
CA VAL A 741 35.02 -24.82 -27.55
C VAL A 741 33.68 -24.47 -28.19
N THR A 742 32.77 -23.99 -27.37
CA THR A 742 31.39 -23.65 -27.78
C THR A 742 31.00 -22.28 -27.30
N ALA A 743 30.09 -21.64 -27.99
CA ALA A 743 29.38 -20.45 -27.54
C ALA A 743 27.92 -20.60 -27.96
N ALA A 744 27.00 -20.41 -27.04
CA ALA A 744 25.57 -20.43 -27.29
C ALA A 744 24.94 -19.09 -26.85
N LEU A 745 23.90 -18.68 -27.58
CA LEU A 745 23.00 -17.63 -27.19
C LEU A 745 21.76 -18.28 -26.60
N ALA A 746 21.46 -17.94 -25.36
CA ALA A 746 20.26 -18.38 -24.65
C ALA A 746 19.31 -17.19 -24.48
N VAL A 747 18.07 -17.39 -24.93
CA VAL A 747 16.99 -16.42 -24.78
C VAL A 747 15.99 -16.99 -23.82
N ASP A 748 15.69 -16.28 -22.74
CA ASP A 748 14.57 -16.59 -21.87
C ASP A 748 13.51 -15.49 -22.03
N HIS A 749 12.28 -15.89 -22.38
CA HIS A 749 11.18 -14.99 -22.65
C HIS A 749 10.00 -15.34 -21.74
N GLU A 750 9.68 -14.40 -20.85
CA GLU A 750 8.50 -14.43 -20.01
C GLU A 750 7.26 -14.21 -20.89
N MET A 751 6.41 -15.25 -21.02
CA MET A 751 5.19 -15.18 -21.81
C MET A 751 4.02 -14.66 -20.97
N VAL A 752 3.88 -15.18 -19.76
CA VAL A 752 2.80 -14.83 -18.83
C VAL A 752 3.38 -14.76 -17.42
N ARG A 753 3.10 -13.63 -16.78
CA ARG A 753 3.28 -13.46 -15.33
C ARG A 753 1.92 -13.18 -14.70
N HIS A 754 1.61 -13.92 -13.66
CA HIS A 754 0.40 -13.68 -12.87
C HIS A 754 0.70 -14.04 -11.41
N TYR A 755 1.09 -13.03 -10.63
CA TYR A 755 1.55 -13.14 -9.24
C TYR A 755 2.69 -14.15 -9.10
N ASP A 756 2.47 -15.27 -8.39
CA ASP A 756 3.46 -16.32 -8.16
C ASP A 756 3.47 -17.39 -9.27
N THR A 757 2.81 -17.14 -10.38
CA THR A 757 2.80 -18.00 -11.56
C THR A 757 3.59 -17.34 -12.68
N LEU A 758 4.58 -18.06 -13.19
CA LEU A 758 5.40 -17.63 -14.32
C LEU A 758 5.39 -18.73 -15.38
N TRP A 759 5.08 -18.37 -16.60
CA TRP A 759 5.24 -19.20 -17.77
C TRP A 759 6.23 -18.57 -18.73
N SER A 760 7.35 -19.24 -18.98
CA SER A 760 8.40 -18.77 -19.87
C SER A 760 8.71 -19.77 -20.98
N GLN A 761 9.28 -19.26 -22.06
CA GLN A 761 9.86 -20.06 -23.14
C GLN A 761 11.34 -19.74 -23.28
N GLN A 762 12.10 -20.79 -23.65
CA GLN A 762 13.56 -20.70 -23.72
C GLN A 762 14.01 -21.10 -25.12
N PHE A 763 14.93 -20.36 -25.72
CA PHE A 763 15.55 -20.66 -26.99
C PHE A 763 17.06 -20.69 -26.79
N VAL A 764 17.71 -21.71 -27.31
CA VAL A 764 19.16 -21.83 -27.30
C VAL A 764 19.64 -22.06 -28.73
N ALA A 765 20.61 -21.27 -29.16
CA ALA A 765 21.27 -21.51 -30.46
C ALA A 765 22.77 -21.25 -30.31
N GLY A 766 23.55 -22.20 -30.75
CA GLY A 766 24.99 -22.11 -30.56
C GLY A 766 25.79 -22.99 -31.52
N GLY A 767 27.08 -22.83 -31.40
CA GLY A 767 28.01 -23.60 -32.18
C GLY A 767 29.41 -23.57 -31.63
N GLY A 768 30.30 -24.26 -32.27
CA GLY A 768 31.68 -24.35 -31.82
C GLY A 768 32.54 -25.25 -32.66
N SER A 769 33.65 -25.63 -32.12
CA SER A 769 34.60 -26.54 -32.74
C SER A 769 35.01 -27.67 -31.78
N TYR A 770 35.22 -28.81 -32.32
CA TYR A 770 35.69 -29.98 -31.62
C TYR A 770 36.99 -30.48 -32.25
N TRP A 771 38.00 -30.77 -31.44
CA TRP A 771 39.26 -31.32 -31.81
C TRP A 771 39.51 -32.63 -31.05
N GLN A 772 39.88 -33.66 -31.77
CA GLN A 772 40.19 -34.94 -31.17
C GLN A 772 41.54 -35.39 -31.73
N LYS A 773 42.42 -35.93 -30.86
CA LYS A 773 43.74 -36.41 -31.27
C LYS A 773 43.61 -37.49 -32.35
N ASN A 774 44.35 -37.35 -33.46
CA ASN A 774 44.36 -38.25 -34.63
C ASN A 774 43.07 -38.21 -35.48
N GLN A 775 42.20 -37.23 -35.29
CA GLN A 775 40.99 -36.99 -36.07
C GLN A 775 40.98 -35.55 -36.62
N SER A 776 40.22 -35.33 -37.69
CA SER A 776 40.02 -33.97 -38.22
C SER A 776 39.12 -33.17 -37.25
N ALA A 777 39.44 -31.89 -37.13
CA ALA A 777 38.53 -30.99 -36.39
C ALA A 777 37.17 -30.90 -37.05
N GLY A 778 36.12 -30.73 -36.26
CA GLY A 778 34.79 -30.62 -36.80
C GLY A 778 33.92 -29.60 -36.05
N ALA A 779 32.94 -29.07 -36.77
CA ALA A 779 32.04 -28.06 -36.17
C ALA A 779 30.97 -28.70 -35.28
N ILE A 780 30.63 -28.02 -34.21
CA ILE A 780 29.52 -28.30 -33.32
C ILE A 780 28.39 -27.33 -33.70
N ALA A 781 27.14 -27.82 -33.67
CA ALA A 781 25.93 -26.99 -33.73
C ALA A 781 24.96 -27.44 -32.66
N LEU A 782 24.30 -26.45 -32.02
CA LEU A 782 23.38 -26.66 -30.91
C LEU A 782 22.11 -25.87 -31.16
N LEU A 783 20.94 -26.47 -30.98
CA LEU A 783 19.66 -25.79 -30.96
C LEU A 783 18.81 -26.37 -29.83
N GLY A 784 18.09 -25.49 -29.15
CA GLY A 784 17.18 -25.86 -28.07
C GLY A 784 15.93 -24.97 -28.06
N TYR A 785 14.81 -25.59 -27.75
CA TYR A 785 13.56 -24.91 -27.49
C TYR A 785 12.88 -25.55 -26.29
N GLY A 786 12.50 -24.72 -25.32
CA GLY A 786 11.87 -25.22 -24.10
C GLY A 786 10.77 -24.31 -23.60
N GLN A 787 10.00 -24.87 -22.68
CA GLN A 787 9.00 -24.13 -21.90
C GLN A 787 9.14 -24.49 -20.43
N ARG A 788 8.94 -23.51 -19.56
CA ARG A 788 8.99 -23.68 -18.10
C ARG A 788 7.78 -23.01 -17.46
N VAL A 789 7.17 -23.71 -16.51
CA VAL A 789 6.07 -23.19 -15.68
C VAL A 789 6.46 -23.28 -14.22
N GLN A 790 6.38 -22.15 -13.54
CA GLN A 790 6.49 -22.05 -12.09
C GLN A 790 5.12 -21.67 -11.54
N TRP A 791 4.61 -22.40 -10.56
CA TRP A 791 3.29 -22.17 -10.01
C TRP A 791 3.30 -22.20 -8.49
N ASN A 792 2.88 -21.06 -7.91
CA ASN A 792 2.62 -20.88 -6.47
C ASN A 792 3.75 -21.36 -5.56
N ASN A 793 5.01 -21.23 -5.99
CA ASN A 793 6.24 -21.67 -5.30
C ASN A 793 6.34 -23.16 -4.97
N VAL A 794 5.36 -23.99 -5.37
CA VAL A 794 5.34 -25.42 -5.07
C VAL A 794 5.60 -26.29 -6.30
N ILE A 795 5.33 -25.80 -7.50
CA ILE A 795 5.58 -26.51 -8.76
C ILE A 795 6.55 -25.69 -9.61
N ASP A 796 7.59 -26.33 -10.08
CA ASP A 796 8.51 -25.83 -11.10
C ASP A 796 8.76 -26.95 -12.09
N THR A 797 8.34 -26.77 -13.34
CA THR A 797 8.47 -27.79 -14.37
C THR A 797 9.00 -27.20 -15.67
N GLY A 798 9.88 -27.92 -16.33
CA GLY A 798 10.45 -27.57 -17.62
C GLY A 798 10.42 -28.71 -18.59
N VAL A 799 10.20 -28.41 -19.86
CA VAL A 799 10.36 -29.32 -21.01
C VAL A 799 11.24 -28.63 -22.03
N MET A 800 12.25 -29.32 -22.52
CA MET A 800 13.15 -28.80 -23.53
C MET A 800 13.43 -29.82 -24.63
N LEU A 801 13.24 -29.41 -25.88
CA LEU A 801 13.68 -30.13 -27.08
C LEU A 801 15.09 -29.66 -27.43
N ASN A 802 16.03 -30.56 -27.45
CA ASN A 802 17.44 -30.29 -27.76
C ASN A 802 17.86 -31.04 -29.02
N TRP A 803 18.53 -30.33 -29.90
CA TRP A 803 19.19 -30.89 -31.04
C TRP A 803 20.65 -30.48 -31.00
N ASP A 804 21.55 -31.47 -31.18
CA ASP A 804 22.97 -31.20 -31.32
C ASP A 804 23.56 -31.99 -32.47
N LYS A 805 24.57 -31.42 -33.09
CA LYS A 805 25.37 -32.10 -34.11
C LYS A 805 26.85 -31.83 -33.83
N ARG A 806 27.57 -32.89 -33.54
CA ARG A 806 29.01 -32.82 -33.22
C ARG A 806 29.78 -33.99 -33.77
N PRO A 807 31.09 -33.86 -34.00
CA PRO A 807 31.88 -34.99 -34.40
C PRO A 807 32.29 -35.92 -33.26
N TYR A 808 32.26 -37.23 -33.51
CA TYR A 808 32.84 -38.28 -32.69
C TYR A 808 33.67 -39.20 -33.55
N ASP A 809 34.95 -39.46 -33.20
CA ASP A 809 35.89 -40.30 -33.96
C ASP A 809 35.93 -39.94 -35.47
N GLY A 810 35.85 -38.63 -35.75
CA GLY A 810 35.92 -38.08 -37.10
C GLY A 810 34.60 -38.08 -37.89
N LYS A 811 33.50 -38.64 -37.36
CA LYS A 811 32.16 -38.66 -37.97
C LYS A 811 31.25 -37.64 -37.24
N ARG A 812 30.46 -36.91 -38.03
CA ARG A 812 29.47 -35.97 -37.45
C ARG A 812 28.19 -36.74 -37.13
N GLU A 813 27.82 -36.73 -35.86
CA GLU A 813 26.62 -37.38 -35.34
C GLU A 813 25.61 -36.34 -34.93
N SER A 814 24.33 -36.66 -35.17
CA SER A 814 23.17 -35.81 -34.86
C SER A 814 22.31 -36.45 -33.78
N ASN A 815 21.98 -35.71 -32.74
CA ASN A 815 21.10 -36.18 -31.69
C ASN A 815 19.92 -35.22 -31.51
N LEU A 816 18.73 -35.79 -31.37
CA LEU A 816 17.51 -35.03 -30.99
C LEU A 816 16.92 -35.67 -29.74
N SER A 817 16.74 -34.91 -28.71
CA SER A 817 16.21 -35.39 -27.44
C SER A 817 15.21 -34.42 -26.83
N VAL A 818 14.32 -34.95 -26.00
CA VAL A 818 13.45 -34.17 -25.10
C VAL A 818 13.91 -34.39 -23.67
N THR A 819 14.10 -33.31 -22.94
CA THR A 819 14.34 -33.36 -21.50
C THR A 819 13.14 -32.77 -20.76
N PHE A 820 12.85 -33.38 -19.62
CA PHE A 820 11.81 -32.93 -18.68
C PHE A 820 12.43 -32.81 -17.30
N ASP A 821 12.15 -31.73 -16.62
CA ASP A 821 12.48 -31.56 -15.20
C ASP A 821 11.24 -31.07 -14.43
N ALA A 822 11.11 -31.55 -13.20
CA ALA A 822 10.08 -31.07 -12.30
C ALA A 822 10.54 -31.07 -10.83
N THR A 823 10.17 -30.03 -10.12
CA THR A 823 10.28 -29.94 -8.66
C THR A 823 8.88 -29.70 -8.10
N LEU A 824 8.41 -30.63 -7.27
CA LEU A 824 7.09 -30.60 -6.64
C LEU A 824 7.28 -30.56 -5.13
N ARG A 825 6.63 -29.61 -4.45
CA ARG A 825 6.66 -29.47 -2.99
C ARG A 825 5.25 -29.67 -2.43
N PHE A 826 5.15 -30.46 -1.34
CA PHE A 826 3.87 -30.88 -0.75
C PHE A 826 3.98 -31.27 0.72
#